data_5f8172947be8313212a5c4a723570bc8
#
_entry.id   5f8172947be8313212a5c4a723570bc8
#
_cell.length_a   1.000
_cell.length_b   1.000
_cell.length_c   1.000
_cell.angle_alpha   90.00
_cell.angle_beta   90.00
_cell.angle_gamma   90.00
#
_symmetry.space_group_name_H-M   'P 1'
#
loop_
_entity.id
_entity.type
_entity.pdbx_description
1 polymer ?
#
loop_
_entity_poly.entity_id
_entity_poly.type
_entity_poly.pdbx_seq_one_letter_code
_entity_poly.pdbx_strand_id
1 'polypeptide(L)'
;MNKKLAILSAVFLMTAAATAQTAVKGHVADKDGEPVVGAAVKAGNKVVAITDNKGDFSIAHLPAGTKTVTISYIGMETQSVSVSGAMNVVLADSDSALGEAVVMSYGSGQKLGSVTGSVAAVSSDEIKNRPVANVNDALQGKVTGVQVYTSSGEPSSASSITVRGVGTLSGSSEPLYILDGVAVNATTVLSISPNDIASVSVLKDASATSIYGSRAANGVLIYTTKKGRRGEQGHLSVDASYGVSNLASTKMWDNMMSTNELLDFWKQYRLVSDANIEALRTNFGQNNTEWRKYFYKENRKTYQANLSYSGGTDKTDYYVAFGLHNQEGLAYRSKYDRYSGKVNLNTEINDWLRAGVNVALSLEDRKTNPYSGGSLVTGLGYMWPRFYTPYDKDGNEYFDKHIPGLNIPSFSYLKQTLPMYNNKVQVMGMSYFELTPIKGLKLKTQNSVDAFDQNVETQRLPSFMDAPGNGTMMEQRVRRYQWQSTNTAEYQWTRGLNSYTALVGQEWIQYNYNTLKASVEGLADDRLMQLQNGTGTKAMETGDEKYAYNSFFGRFSYDYASRYFADATLRNDETSLLAPGHRKGTFFSLGGRWKMREENFLKGVNWLNKLDLRASYGTQGRSAIDPYQWMFLAGATRYQEKSGLGISSVGNYNLGWEKQKQFSVGAELTAFDSRLTASAEFYVKDNTDLHMNVPYPSTSGVTEILKNTASLRNTGVELMVAYEIFDRKSDFSVEPYVNLAYNKQEVTKLFDGAKAGGKYWAVEQQLLTWIVGQPVQFYAPIWAGVNKKTGAPQWYLPGDDMTKTTKDPSRVTSDYSLALSQATGKNRNPDWTGGFGVRAGWKGFSLVADFSFQLNKYLVNNDAIFTHNIHRFAGYNQSKDLIGNLWTVDNPNAAYPSKNYHTMEFDTRVLENASFMRLKNITLSYMLPKSVLGKTRVLSSASVFVTGRNLITVTNYTGQDPEVNANLTYGGNPNTKQVSVGVNLTF
;
A
#
# COMPACT_ATOMS: atom_id res chain seq x y z
N MET A 1 21.56 66.35 57.01
CA MET A 1 21.31 65.77 55.75
C MET A 1 22.58 65.04 55.29
N ASN A 2 23.00 63.91 55.75
CA ASN A 2 24.10 63.12 55.20
C ASN A 2 24.38 61.79 55.89
N LYS A 3 23.50 61.32 56.83
CA LYS A 3 23.66 59.99 57.44
C LYS A 3 22.68 58.91 56.93
N LYS A 4 21.69 59.29 56.10
CA LYS A 4 20.74 58.30 55.48
C LYS A 4 21.19 57.85 54.08
N LEU A 5 22.12 58.59 53.42
CA LEU A 5 22.64 58.18 52.06
C LEU A 5 23.78 57.20 52.19
N ALA A 6 24.53 57.20 53.30
CA ALA A 6 25.62 56.22 53.52
C ALA A 6 25.14 54.85 53.92
N ILE A 7 23.96 54.72 54.49
CA ILE A 7 23.34 53.41 54.82
C ILE A 7 22.66 52.76 53.59
N LEU A 8 22.17 53.60 52.64
CA LEU A 8 21.64 53.05 51.35
C LEU A 8 22.73 52.58 50.42
N SER A 9 23.92 53.20 50.42
CA SER A 9 25.06 52.78 49.63
C SER A 9 25.74 51.54 50.18
N ALA A 10 25.73 51.34 51.50
CA ALA A 10 26.26 50.11 52.11
C ALA A 10 25.35 48.90 51.96
N VAL A 11 24.03 49.10 51.89
CA VAL A 11 23.06 48.01 51.63
C VAL A 11 23.07 47.65 50.16
N PHE A 12 23.37 48.57 49.21
CA PHE A 12 23.54 48.25 47.77
C PHE A 12 24.89 47.61 47.44
N LEU A 13 25.92 47.82 48.27
CA LEU A 13 27.22 47.14 48.07
C LEU A 13 27.31 45.77 48.79
N MET A 14 26.44 45.47 49.73
CA MET A 14 26.39 44.12 50.36
C MET A 14 25.50 43.13 49.62
N THR A 15 24.64 43.55 48.67
CA THR A 15 23.86 42.65 47.77
C THR A 15 24.57 42.31 46.45
N ALA A 16 25.74 42.91 46.17
CA ALA A 16 26.56 42.61 44.98
C ALA A 16 27.68 41.59 45.22
N ALA A 17 27.73 40.95 46.40
CA ALA A 17 28.66 39.85 46.69
C ALA A 17 27.98 38.47 46.68
N ALA A 18 26.87 38.32 45.91
CA ALA A 18 26.29 37.03 45.58
C ALA A 18 27.00 36.47 44.34
N THR A 19 28.09 35.73 44.60
CA THR A 19 28.66 34.69 43.73
C THR A 19 28.35 34.83 42.25
N ALA A 20 29.30 35.35 41.50
CA ALA A 20 29.40 35.11 40.04
C ALA A 20 29.57 33.61 39.83
N GLN A 21 28.48 32.89 39.85
CA GLN A 21 28.44 31.51 39.41
C GLN A 21 28.71 31.54 37.91
N THR A 22 29.90 31.09 37.48
CA THR A 22 30.27 31.04 36.07
C THR A 22 29.23 30.22 35.35
N ALA A 23 28.58 30.85 34.36
CA ALA A 23 27.58 30.17 33.54
C ALA A 23 28.23 28.94 32.90
N VAL A 24 27.69 27.76 33.20
CA VAL A 24 28.16 26.49 32.61
C VAL A 24 27.65 26.41 31.20
N LYS A 25 28.54 26.26 30.22
CA LYS A 25 28.23 26.18 28.81
C LYS A 25 28.57 24.81 28.24
N GLY A 26 27.92 24.42 27.18
CA GLY A 26 28.23 23.18 26.46
C GLY A 26 27.61 23.13 25.07
N HIS A 27 28.08 22.14 24.31
CA HIS A 27 27.62 21.86 22.97
C HIS A 27 27.15 20.39 22.91
N VAL A 28 26.06 20.13 22.21
CA VAL A 28 25.50 18.79 22.00
C VAL A 28 25.38 18.54 20.50
N ALA A 29 26.07 17.51 20.04
CA ALA A 29 25.98 17.04 18.67
C ALA A 29 25.49 15.56 18.66
N ASP A 30 25.04 15.09 17.52
CA ASP A 30 24.85 13.65 17.28
C ASP A 30 26.17 12.99 16.84
N LYS A 31 26.14 11.68 16.58
CA LYS A 31 27.33 10.93 16.14
C LYS A 31 27.82 11.35 14.75
N ASP A 32 27.00 12.03 13.95
CA ASP A 32 27.34 12.54 12.62
C ASP A 32 27.92 13.98 12.70
N GLY A 33 28.02 14.54 13.92
CA GLY A 33 28.52 15.88 14.18
C GLY A 33 27.49 16.98 13.95
N GLU A 34 26.24 16.62 13.67
CA GLU A 34 25.16 17.61 13.49
C GLU A 34 24.67 18.13 14.86
N PRO A 35 24.40 19.43 15.00
CA PRO A 35 23.95 19.99 16.27
C PRO A 35 22.58 19.47 16.69
N VAL A 36 22.47 18.95 17.91
CA VAL A 36 21.20 18.49 18.46
C VAL A 36 20.44 19.68 19.05
N VAL A 37 19.51 20.23 18.29
CA VAL A 37 18.66 21.38 18.67
C VAL A 37 17.53 20.92 19.57
N GLY A 38 17.29 21.61 20.71
CA GLY A 38 16.19 21.28 21.61
C GLY A 38 16.50 20.17 22.60
N ALA A 39 17.75 19.70 22.72
CA ALA A 39 18.15 18.73 23.74
C ALA A 39 17.99 19.32 25.15
N ALA A 40 17.30 18.57 26.02
CA ALA A 40 17.06 18.99 27.40
C ALA A 40 18.26 18.67 28.28
N VAL A 41 18.85 19.71 28.91
CA VAL A 41 19.88 19.58 29.92
C VAL A 41 19.23 19.60 31.30
N LYS A 42 19.32 18.51 32.05
CA LYS A 42 18.68 18.31 33.35
C LYS A 42 19.69 18.25 34.49
N ALA A 43 19.46 18.99 35.56
CA ALA A 43 20.15 18.82 36.85
C ALA A 43 19.22 18.02 37.79
N GLY A 44 19.56 16.76 38.01
CA GLY A 44 18.63 15.81 38.56
C GLY A 44 17.40 15.67 37.65
N ASN A 45 16.22 16.00 38.17
CA ASN A 45 14.95 15.92 37.41
C ASN A 45 14.45 17.28 36.86
N LYS A 46 15.23 18.37 37.02
CA LYS A 46 14.82 19.71 36.60
C LYS A 46 15.55 20.08 35.31
N VAL A 47 14.82 20.44 34.25
CA VAL A 47 15.41 21.02 33.03
C VAL A 47 15.96 22.38 33.38
N VAL A 48 17.27 22.58 33.19
CA VAL A 48 18.02 23.80 33.51
C VAL A 48 18.46 24.56 32.26
N ALA A 49 18.54 23.90 31.12
CA ALA A 49 18.78 24.52 29.83
C ALA A 49 18.26 23.62 28.70
N ILE A 50 18.12 24.20 27.52
CA ILE A 50 17.83 23.49 26.26
C ILE A 50 18.84 23.96 25.23
N THR A 51 19.33 23.05 24.37
CA THR A 51 20.28 23.40 23.32
C THR A 51 19.62 24.30 22.27
N ASP A 52 20.37 25.27 21.80
CA ASP A 52 19.95 26.18 20.74
C ASP A 52 20.17 25.54 19.34
N ASN A 53 19.92 26.27 18.28
CA ASN A 53 20.05 25.83 16.88
C ASN A 53 21.49 25.55 16.41
N LYS A 54 22.49 25.73 17.25
CA LYS A 54 23.87 25.27 17.04
C LYS A 54 24.21 24.09 17.94
N GLY A 55 23.22 23.54 18.70
CA GLY A 55 23.49 22.56 19.71
C GLY A 55 24.10 23.13 21.00
N ASP A 56 24.26 24.45 21.11
CA ASP A 56 24.87 25.10 22.28
C ASP A 56 23.86 25.31 23.40
N PHE A 57 24.29 25.13 24.66
CA PHE A 57 23.47 25.44 25.82
C PHE A 57 24.27 26.26 26.86
N SER A 58 23.52 27.06 27.62
CA SER A 58 24.07 27.81 28.75
C SER A 58 23.17 27.69 29.96
N ILE A 59 23.71 27.21 31.06
CA ILE A 59 23.01 27.07 32.34
C ILE A 59 23.26 28.30 33.19
N ALA A 60 22.25 29.17 33.30
CA ALA A 60 22.33 30.37 34.08
C ALA A 60 22.35 30.12 35.61
N HIS A 61 21.60 29.10 36.04
CA HIS A 61 21.49 28.73 37.47
C HIS A 61 21.53 27.21 37.63
N LEU A 62 22.63 26.71 38.15
CA LEU A 62 22.81 25.30 38.49
C LEU A 62 22.48 25.14 39.99
N PRO A 63 21.62 24.18 40.40
CA PRO A 63 21.37 23.91 41.79
C PRO A 63 22.66 23.57 42.56
N ALA A 64 22.81 24.13 43.75
CA ALA A 64 24.00 23.92 44.57
C ALA A 64 24.27 22.41 44.83
N GLY A 65 25.51 21.95 44.66
CA GLY A 65 25.87 20.55 44.83
C GLY A 65 25.64 19.62 43.62
N THR A 66 25.17 20.15 42.48
CA THR A 66 25.03 19.39 41.25
C THR A 66 26.41 19.04 40.67
N LYS A 67 26.78 17.77 40.67
CA LYS A 67 28.04 17.27 40.10
C LYS A 67 27.91 16.77 38.67
N THR A 68 26.72 16.38 38.27
CA THR A 68 26.42 15.86 36.94
C THR A 68 25.16 16.47 36.38
N VAL A 69 25.12 16.69 35.06
CA VAL A 69 23.90 17.02 34.31
C VAL A 69 23.58 15.89 33.34
N THR A 70 22.32 15.61 33.17
CA THR A 70 21.82 14.61 32.25
C THR A 70 21.32 15.30 30.99
N ILE A 71 21.84 14.94 29.84
CA ILE A 71 21.47 15.49 28.56
C ILE A 71 20.62 14.43 27.83
N SER A 72 19.43 14.80 27.49
CA SER A 72 18.47 13.91 26.83
C SER A 72 17.86 14.58 25.62
N TYR A 73 17.76 13.83 24.54
CA TYR A 73 17.02 14.22 23.36
C TYR A 73 16.20 13.03 22.84
N ILE A 74 15.07 13.32 22.22
CA ILE A 74 14.15 12.29 21.77
C ILE A 74 14.81 11.43 20.70
N GLY A 75 14.80 10.11 20.90
CA GLY A 75 15.39 9.14 19.96
C GLY A 75 16.90 9.04 20.10
N MET A 76 17.52 9.62 21.15
CA MET A 76 18.92 9.48 21.45
C MET A 76 19.14 8.90 22.85
N GLU A 77 20.26 8.22 23.05
CA GLU A 77 20.65 7.74 24.36
C GLU A 77 20.92 8.91 25.31
N THR A 78 20.27 8.87 26.46
CA THR A 78 20.47 9.86 27.49
C THR A 78 21.87 9.74 28.09
N GLN A 79 22.66 10.81 28.09
CA GLN A 79 23.99 10.83 28.69
C GLN A 79 24.04 11.67 29.97
N SER A 80 24.76 11.15 30.98
CA SER A 80 25.09 11.88 32.19
C SER A 80 26.55 12.34 32.14
N VAL A 81 26.76 13.66 32.18
CA VAL A 81 28.07 14.27 32.03
C VAL A 81 28.43 15.08 33.28
N SER A 82 29.66 14.98 33.73
CA SER A 82 30.16 15.78 34.85
C SER A 82 30.18 17.25 34.48
N VAL A 83 29.73 18.10 35.40
CA VAL A 83 29.69 19.56 35.19
C VAL A 83 31.11 20.10 35.07
N SER A 84 31.43 20.67 33.92
CA SER A 84 32.68 21.38 33.64
C SER A 84 32.39 22.74 33.00
N GLY A 85 33.39 23.63 32.93
CA GLY A 85 33.20 24.98 32.36
C GLY A 85 32.81 25.01 30.87
N ALA A 86 33.20 23.98 30.12
CA ALA A 86 32.76 23.70 28.74
C ALA A 86 32.51 22.19 28.57
N MET A 87 31.36 21.83 28.11
CA MET A 87 30.93 20.40 27.91
C MET A 87 30.64 20.17 26.43
N ASN A 88 31.34 19.20 25.82
CA ASN A 88 31.02 18.71 24.49
C ASN A 88 30.42 17.29 24.64
N VAL A 89 29.20 17.10 24.19
CA VAL A 89 28.45 15.85 24.37
C VAL A 89 27.99 15.36 23.02
N VAL A 90 28.32 14.10 22.72
CA VAL A 90 27.80 13.43 21.52
C VAL A 90 26.73 12.44 21.97
N LEU A 91 25.49 12.65 21.54
CA LEU A 91 24.39 11.74 21.80
C LEU A 91 24.33 10.68 20.70
N ALA A 92 24.43 9.41 21.08
CA ALA A 92 24.17 8.30 20.18
C ALA A 92 22.68 8.10 20.00
N ASP A 93 22.27 7.55 18.83
CA ASP A 93 20.89 7.13 18.63
C ASP A 93 20.52 6.01 19.62
N SER A 94 19.32 6.05 20.16
CA SER A 94 18.84 4.99 21.02
C SER A 94 18.58 3.73 20.20
N ASP A 95 19.10 2.57 20.63
CA ASP A 95 18.85 1.26 19.99
C ASP A 95 17.39 0.79 20.04
N SER A 96 16.51 1.55 20.68
CA SER A 96 15.08 1.27 20.59
C SER A 96 14.57 1.69 19.21
N ALA A 97 13.92 0.77 18.47
CA ALA A 97 13.36 0.93 17.13
C ALA A 97 12.38 2.11 16.93
N LEU A 98 12.17 2.94 17.94
CA LEU A 98 11.33 4.15 17.97
C LEU A 98 12.13 5.46 17.84
N GLY A 99 13.46 5.42 17.70
CA GLY A 99 14.33 6.60 17.68
C GLY A 99 14.67 7.16 16.31
N GLU A 100 14.23 6.51 15.23
CA GLU A 100 14.51 6.99 13.87
C GLU A 100 13.81 8.34 13.59
N ALA A 101 14.56 9.26 12.97
CA ALA A 101 14.00 10.52 12.53
C ALA A 101 12.93 10.26 11.48
N VAL A 102 11.72 10.71 11.72
CA VAL A 102 10.67 10.74 10.69
C VAL A 102 11.03 11.86 9.74
N VAL A 103 11.41 11.52 8.53
CA VAL A 103 11.63 12.52 7.48
C VAL A 103 10.28 13.10 7.09
N MET A 104 9.96 14.26 7.62
CA MET A 104 8.87 15.06 7.10
C MET A 104 9.35 15.71 5.81
N SER A 105 8.57 15.65 4.75
CA SER A 105 8.95 16.06 3.39
C SER A 105 9.39 17.52 3.27
N TYR A 106 8.88 18.40 4.12
CA TYR A 106 9.13 19.83 4.09
C TYR A 106 9.73 20.30 5.43
N GLY A 107 10.82 21.03 5.37
CA GLY A 107 11.52 21.54 6.54
C GLY A 107 12.54 20.56 7.14
N SER A 108 12.94 20.82 8.37
CA SER A 108 13.84 19.96 9.14
C SER A 108 13.12 18.68 9.56
N GLY A 109 13.82 17.54 9.49
CA GLY A 109 13.31 16.27 9.97
C GLY A 109 12.88 16.35 11.44
N GLN A 110 11.69 15.82 11.76
CA GLN A 110 11.22 15.74 13.15
C GLN A 110 11.43 14.33 13.67
N LYS A 111 11.92 14.21 14.89
CA LYS A 111 12.02 12.93 15.57
C LYS A 111 10.62 12.44 15.99
N LEU A 112 10.38 11.14 15.91
CA LEU A 112 9.08 10.52 16.17
C LEU A 112 8.45 10.97 17.49
N GLY A 113 9.24 11.15 18.54
CA GLY A 113 8.76 11.59 19.86
C GLY A 113 8.39 13.08 19.99
N SER A 114 8.63 13.92 18.98
CA SER A 114 8.18 15.33 18.95
C SER A 114 7.00 15.56 18.01
N VAL A 115 6.67 14.57 17.17
CA VAL A 115 5.55 14.68 16.24
C VAL A 115 4.24 14.60 17.02
N THR A 116 3.36 15.57 16.83
CA THR A 116 2.02 15.60 17.49
C THR A 116 1.04 14.68 16.81
N GLY A 117 1.25 14.36 15.53
CA GLY A 117 0.40 13.49 14.71
C GLY A 117 0.69 12.00 14.87
N SER A 118 -0.21 11.19 14.29
CA SER A 118 -0.10 9.73 14.25
C SER A 118 0.83 9.29 13.12
N VAL A 119 1.99 8.78 13.50
CA VAL A 119 3.02 8.28 12.58
C VAL A 119 3.48 6.90 13.03
N ALA A 120 3.63 6.00 12.07
CA ALA A 120 4.28 4.70 12.26
C ALA A 120 5.43 4.57 11.27
N ALA A 121 6.55 3.98 11.70
CA ALA A 121 7.72 3.76 10.86
C ALA A 121 8.09 2.28 10.83
N VAL A 122 8.56 1.81 9.66
CA VAL A 122 9.13 0.48 9.44
C VAL A 122 10.55 0.68 8.94
N SER A 123 11.52 0.11 9.64
CA SER A 123 12.95 0.29 9.37
C SER A 123 13.46 -0.62 8.24
N SER A 124 14.68 -0.33 7.75
CA SER A 124 15.33 -1.16 6.74
C SER A 124 15.55 -2.59 7.22
N ASP A 125 15.82 -2.81 8.50
CA ASP A 125 16.06 -4.15 9.06
C ASP A 125 14.82 -5.04 9.00
N GLU A 126 13.65 -4.43 9.11
CA GLU A 126 12.38 -5.14 8.95
C GLU A 126 12.05 -5.46 7.49
N ILE A 127 12.70 -4.80 6.53
CA ILE A 127 12.50 -4.94 5.07
C ILE A 127 13.59 -5.84 4.44
N LYS A 128 14.84 -5.70 4.89
CA LYS A 128 16.06 -6.20 4.25
C LYS A 128 16.03 -7.71 3.91
N ASN A 129 15.62 -8.57 4.84
CA ASN A 129 15.64 -10.02 4.66
C ASN A 129 14.34 -10.57 4.02
N ARG A 130 13.64 -9.73 3.27
CA ARG A 130 12.40 -10.08 2.55
C ARG A 130 12.60 -9.88 1.05
N PRO A 131 12.91 -10.93 0.28
CA PRO A 131 13.07 -10.82 -1.17
C PRO A 131 11.71 -10.58 -1.84
N VAL A 132 11.29 -9.32 -1.89
CA VAL A 132 10.05 -8.83 -2.51
C VAL A 132 10.38 -7.94 -3.71
N ALA A 133 9.56 -7.98 -4.74
CA ALA A 133 9.63 -7.01 -5.83
C ALA A 133 9.17 -5.61 -5.38
N ASN A 134 8.14 -5.57 -4.52
CA ASN A 134 7.50 -4.36 -4.03
C ASN A 134 7.71 -4.20 -2.52
N VAL A 135 8.30 -3.08 -2.10
CA VAL A 135 8.52 -2.77 -0.68
C VAL A 135 7.22 -2.67 0.13
N ASN A 136 6.09 -2.35 -0.51
CA ASN A 136 4.78 -2.26 0.14
C ASN A 136 4.34 -3.59 0.77
N ASP A 137 4.73 -4.72 0.19
CA ASP A 137 4.41 -6.04 0.73
C ASP A 137 5.04 -6.28 2.12
N ALA A 138 6.15 -5.58 2.40
CA ALA A 138 6.82 -5.67 3.71
C ALA A 138 6.07 -4.92 4.83
N LEU A 139 5.13 -4.03 4.51
CA LEU A 139 4.34 -3.26 5.48
C LEU A 139 3.15 -4.04 6.03
N GLN A 140 2.74 -5.12 5.36
CA GLN A 140 1.52 -5.83 5.68
C GLN A 140 1.56 -6.48 7.07
N GLY A 141 0.54 -6.17 7.89
CA GLY A 141 0.42 -6.66 9.27
C GLY A 141 1.37 -5.99 10.28
N LYS A 142 2.22 -5.04 9.85
CA LYS A 142 3.18 -4.34 10.73
C LYS A 142 2.70 -2.99 11.22
N VAL A 143 1.89 -2.30 10.43
CA VAL A 143 1.40 -0.97 10.75
C VAL A 143 -0.10 -1.02 11.02
N THR A 144 -0.51 -0.60 12.22
CA THR A 144 -1.93 -0.52 12.60
C THR A 144 -2.71 0.41 11.67
N GLY A 145 -3.92 0.00 11.28
CA GLY A 145 -4.79 0.79 10.40
C GLY A 145 -4.36 0.85 8.94
N VAL A 146 -3.29 0.14 8.56
CA VAL A 146 -2.82 0.02 7.17
C VAL A 146 -3.16 -1.35 6.61
N GLN A 147 -3.89 -1.37 5.51
CA GLN A 147 -4.23 -2.57 4.76
C GLN A 147 -3.44 -2.58 3.47
N VAL A 148 -2.68 -3.63 3.24
CA VAL A 148 -1.95 -3.88 2.00
C VAL A 148 -2.57 -5.09 1.33
N TYR A 149 -2.91 -4.97 0.06
CA TYR A 149 -3.49 -6.04 -0.74
C TYR A 149 -2.53 -6.41 -1.87
N THR A 150 -2.09 -7.66 -1.85
CA THR A 150 -1.40 -8.28 -2.98
C THR A 150 -2.45 -8.99 -3.84
N SER A 151 -3.13 -8.22 -4.68
CA SER A 151 -4.33 -8.69 -5.40
C SER A 151 -4.04 -9.70 -6.51
N SER A 152 -2.78 -9.94 -6.84
CA SER A 152 -2.38 -10.83 -7.93
C SER A 152 -1.02 -11.45 -7.66
N GLY A 153 -0.84 -12.70 -8.08
CA GLY A 153 0.46 -13.39 -8.14
C GLY A 153 1.34 -12.96 -9.32
N GLU A 154 0.92 -11.94 -10.09
CA GLU A 154 1.72 -11.37 -11.18
C GLU A 154 2.89 -10.56 -10.60
N PRO A 155 4.15 -10.89 -10.93
CA PRO A 155 5.33 -10.24 -10.34
C PRO A 155 5.42 -8.74 -10.59
N SER A 156 4.87 -8.26 -11.72
CA SER A 156 4.87 -6.84 -12.10
C SER A 156 3.70 -6.04 -11.52
N SER A 157 2.84 -6.67 -10.69
CA SER A 157 1.67 -6.03 -10.09
C SER A 157 2.06 -5.22 -8.87
N ALA A 158 1.63 -3.97 -8.81
CA ALA A 158 1.77 -3.14 -7.62
C ALA A 158 0.72 -3.55 -6.57
N SER A 159 1.11 -3.54 -5.29
CA SER A 159 0.17 -3.75 -4.18
C SER A 159 -0.64 -2.50 -3.95
N SER A 160 -1.94 -2.64 -3.66
CA SER A 160 -2.79 -1.53 -3.27
C SER A 160 -2.79 -1.33 -1.75
N ILE A 161 -2.86 -0.08 -1.29
CA ILE A 161 -2.82 0.28 0.12
C ILE A 161 -4.03 1.12 0.49
N THR A 162 -4.60 0.84 1.66
CA THR A 162 -5.66 1.65 2.26
C THR A 162 -5.29 2.00 3.69
N VAL A 163 -5.45 3.27 4.10
CA VAL A 163 -5.17 3.74 5.45
C VAL A 163 -6.47 4.19 6.12
N ARG A 164 -6.81 3.59 7.28
CA ARG A 164 -8.01 3.91 8.06
C ARG A 164 -9.31 3.83 7.27
N GLY A 165 -9.44 2.77 6.49
CA GLY A 165 -10.61 2.48 5.68
C GLY A 165 -10.71 3.26 4.38
N VAL A 166 -11.69 2.92 3.58
CA VAL A 166 -11.97 3.54 2.27
C VAL A 166 -12.58 4.92 2.48
N GLY A 167 -12.02 5.94 1.87
CA GLY A 167 -12.41 7.35 2.04
C GLY A 167 -13.32 7.90 0.94
N THR A 168 -13.70 7.10 -0.05
CA THR A 168 -14.52 7.53 -1.20
C THR A 168 -15.49 6.43 -1.62
N LEU A 169 -16.51 6.77 -2.39
CA LEU A 169 -17.46 5.80 -2.94
C LEU A 169 -17.07 5.34 -4.36
N SER A 170 -16.54 6.22 -5.18
CA SER A 170 -16.23 5.94 -6.59
C SER A 170 -14.77 6.18 -7.00
N GLY A 171 -13.98 6.90 -6.21
CA GLY A 171 -12.59 7.21 -6.54
C GLY A 171 -11.57 6.21 -5.95
N SER A 172 -10.28 6.42 -6.25
CA SER A 172 -9.18 5.65 -5.66
C SER A 172 -9.00 5.98 -4.17
N SER A 173 -8.81 5.00 -3.32
CA SER A 173 -8.47 5.16 -1.89
C SER A 173 -6.98 5.03 -1.60
N GLU A 174 -6.15 5.03 -2.63
CA GLU A 174 -4.69 4.96 -2.50
C GLU A 174 -4.15 6.17 -1.72
N PRO A 175 -3.17 5.96 -0.82
CA PRO A 175 -2.47 7.05 -0.15
C PRO A 175 -1.54 7.80 -1.10
N LEU A 176 -1.04 8.95 -0.66
CA LEU A 176 0.03 9.66 -1.35
C LEU A 176 1.37 8.96 -1.05
N TYR A 177 2.13 8.67 -2.10
CA TYR A 177 3.47 8.11 -1.99
C TYR A 177 4.51 9.23 -2.15
N ILE A 178 5.42 9.34 -1.19
CA ILE A 178 6.54 10.31 -1.20
C ILE A 178 7.84 9.53 -1.17
N LEU A 179 8.71 9.73 -2.15
CA LEU A 179 10.04 9.13 -2.21
C LEU A 179 11.11 10.22 -2.13
N ASP A 180 11.86 10.26 -1.03
CA ASP A 180 12.87 11.30 -0.75
C ASP A 180 12.34 12.74 -0.93
N GLY A 181 11.07 12.98 -0.54
CA GLY A 181 10.41 14.28 -0.67
C GLY A 181 9.76 14.55 -2.03
N VAL A 182 9.76 13.61 -2.94
CA VAL A 182 9.10 13.70 -4.26
C VAL A 182 7.80 12.91 -4.25
N ALA A 183 6.70 13.52 -4.67
CA ALA A 183 5.43 12.81 -4.84
C ALA A 183 5.51 11.90 -6.06
N VAL A 184 5.24 10.62 -5.86
CA VAL A 184 5.30 9.56 -6.88
C VAL A 184 4.03 8.72 -6.85
N ASN A 185 3.88 7.77 -7.75
CA ASN A 185 2.80 6.77 -7.70
C ASN A 185 3.30 5.37 -7.29
N ALA A 186 2.37 4.45 -7.05
CA ALA A 186 2.68 3.08 -6.63
C ALA A 186 3.59 2.35 -7.65
N THR A 187 3.47 2.62 -8.95
CA THR A 187 4.30 1.98 -9.98
C THR A 187 5.73 2.52 -10.01
N THR A 188 5.95 3.77 -9.58
CA THR A 188 7.30 4.32 -9.37
C THR A 188 7.96 3.68 -8.15
N VAL A 189 7.21 3.46 -7.05
CA VAL A 189 7.70 2.73 -5.87
C VAL A 189 8.13 1.31 -6.24
N LEU A 190 7.38 0.61 -7.09
CA LEU A 190 7.75 -0.73 -7.60
C LEU A 190 9.08 -0.72 -8.37
N SER A 191 9.44 0.39 -9.00
CA SER A 191 10.67 0.54 -9.77
C SER A 191 11.94 0.70 -8.91
N ILE A 192 11.80 0.92 -7.58
CA ILE A 192 12.91 1.07 -6.64
C ILE A 192 13.26 -0.27 -6.00
N SER A 193 14.56 -0.53 -5.81
CA SER A 193 15.01 -1.71 -5.06
C SER A 193 14.63 -1.58 -3.58
N PRO A 194 13.93 -2.56 -2.97
CA PRO A 194 13.68 -2.56 -1.53
C PRO A 194 14.94 -2.46 -0.68
N ASN A 195 16.08 -2.95 -1.18
CA ASN A 195 17.36 -2.87 -0.50
C ASN A 195 17.93 -1.44 -0.43
N ASP A 196 17.45 -0.52 -1.27
CA ASP A 196 17.85 0.89 -1.23
C ASP A 196 17.00 1.73 -0.28
N ILE A 197 15.96 1.16 0.35
CA ILE A 197 15.08 1.83 1.31
C ILE A 197 15.69 1.76 2.71
N ALA A 198 15.82 2.92 3.36
CA ALA A 198 16.24 3.05 4.75
C ALA A 198 15.05 2.91 5.71
N SER A 199 13.91 3.54 5.37
CA SER A 199 12.68 3.45 6.17
C SER A 199 11.44 3.77 5.35
N VAL A 200 10.28 3.29 5.84
CA VAL A 200 8.96 3.68 5.35
C VAL A 200 8.16 4.22 6.51
N SER A 201 7.79 5.51 6.45
CA SER A 201 6.93 6.15 7.46
C SER A 201 5.52 6.31 6.93
N VAL A 202 4.53 5.99 7.75
CA VAL A 202 3.11 6.10 7.40
C VAL A 202 2.47 7.17 8.27
N LEU A 203 1.99 8.23 7.64
CA LEU A 203 1.26 9.33 8.27
C LEU A 203 -0.24 9.03 8.16
N LYS A 204 -0.95 8.99 9.30
CA LYS A 204 -2.33 8.49 9.36
C LYS A 204 -3.37 9.52 9.74
N ASP A 205 -2.98 10.64 10.37
CA ASP A 205 -3.90 11.67 10.85
C ASP A 205 -3.69 13.04 10.19
N ALA A 206 -4.62 13.95 10.44
CA ALA A 206 -4.63 15.26 9.82
C ALA A 206 -3.41 16.13 10.20
N SER A 207 -2.92 16.08 11.46
CA SER A 207 -1.76 16.86 11.87
C SER A 207 -0.49 16.47 11.11
N ALA A 208 -0.28 15.16 10.90
CA ALA A 208 0.87 14.65 10.17
C ALA A 208 0.74 14.86 8.64
N THR A 209 -0.48 14.82 8.08
CA THR A 209 -0.69 14.77 6.62
C THR A 209 -1.07 16.11 5.99
N SER A 210 -1.58 17.09 6.77
CA SER A 210 -2.08 18.37 6.21
C SER A 210 -1.04 19.19 5.45
N ILE A 211 0.23 19.06 5.81
CA ILE A 211 1.31 19.77 5.11
C ILE A 211 1.47 19.28 3.65
N TYR A 212 1.05 18.06 3.35
CA TYR A 212 1.01 17.50 1.98
C TYR A 212 -0.27 17.83 1.22
N GLY A 213 -1.24 18.46 1.90
CA GLY A 213 -2.44 19.05 1.33
C GLY A 213 -3.45 18.06 0.78
N SER A 214 -4.08 18.48 -0.29
CA SER A 214 -5.24 17.83 -0.91
C SER A 214 -4.99 16.42 -1.45
N ARG A 215 -3.74 16.01 -1.63
CA ARG A 215 -3.41 14.67 -2.11
C ARG A 215 -3.27 13.65 -0.97
N ALA A 216 -3.25 14.11 0.28
CA ALA A 216 -2.93 13.33 1.47
C ALA A 216 -4.15 12.83 2.26
N ALA A 217 -5.37 13.06 1.78
CA ALA A 217 -6.61 12.69 2.47
C ALA A 217 -6.75 11.18 2.79
N ASN A 218 -6.09 10.32 2.02
CA ASN A 218 -6.05 8.88 2.26
C ASN A 218 -4.80 8.42 3.03
N GLY A 219 -4.06 9.34 3.67
CA GLY A 219 -2.78 9.07 4.32
C GLY A 219 -1.59 9.31 3.41
N VAL A 220 -0.38 9.25 3.98
CA VAL A 220 0.89 9.45 3.26
C VAL A 220 1.87 8.35 3.63
N LEU A 221 2.50 7.74 2.63
CA LEU A 221 3.64 6.84 2.80
C LEU A 221 4.91 7.56 2.35
N ILE A 222 5.86 7.71 3.27
CA ILE A 222 7.13 8.36 3.00
C ILE A 222 8.22 7.29 2.95
N TYR A 223 8.83 7.13 1.79
CA TYR A 223 9.98 6.26 1.56
C TYR A 223 11.23 7.09 1.63
N THR A 224 12.10 6.76 2.56
CA THR A 224 13.42 7.34 2.67
C THR A 224 14.44 6.35 2.15
N THR A 225 15.27 6.77 1.18
CA THR A 225 16.32 5.89 0.66
C THR A 225 17.60 6.03 1.49
N LYS A 226 18.46 5.00 1.40
CA LYS A 226 19.76 4.99 2.07
C LYS A 226 20.64 6.14 1.60
N LYS A 227 21.45 6.66 2.52
CA LYS A 227 22.44 7.72 2.32
C LYS A 227 23.78 7.24 2.86
N GLY A 228 24.86 7.89 2.45
CA GLY A 228 26.14 7.78 3.15
C GLY A 228 26.11 8.51 4.48
N ARG A 229 27.16 8.36 5.29
CA ARG A 229 27.38 9.12 6.52
C ARG A 229 28.67 9.88 6.42
N ARG A 230 28.63 11.16 6.83
CA ARG A 230 29.84 12.00 6.89
C ARG A 230 30.83 11.44 7.88
N GLY A 231 32.14 11.54 7.56
CA GLY A 231 33.21 11.03 8.38
C GLY A 231 33.30 9.49 8.43
N GLU A 232 32.40 8.76 7.77
CA GLU A 232 32.43 7.29 7.72
C GLU A 232 33.28 6.82 6.55
N GLN A 233 34.17 5.85 6.81
CA GLN A 233 34.94 5.22 5.74
C GLN A 233 34.02 4.50 4.77
N GLY A 234 34.29 4.63 3.48
CA GLY A 234 33.51 3.97 2.45
C GLY A 234 33.52 2.45 2.59
N HIS A 235 32.34 1.83 2.53
CA HIS A 235 32.16 0.40 2.58
C HIS A 235 31.30 -0.11 1.44
N LEU A 236 31.66 -1.30 0.95
CA LEU A 236 30.94 -2.01 -0.10
C LEU A 236 29.98 -3.03 0.55
N SER A 237 28.71 -3.02 0.16
CA SER A 237 27.74 -4.02 0.59
C SER A 237 27.17 -4.80 -0.59
N VAL A 238 27.01 -6.11 -0.39
CA VAL A 238 26.45 -7.05 -1.36
C VAL A 238 25.32 -7.81 -0.69
N ASP A 239 24.10 -7.66 -1.20
CA ASP A 239 22.93 -8.42 -0.76
C ASP A 239 22.48 -9.30 -1.93
N ALA A 240 22.38 -10.62 -1.74
CA ALA A 240 21.96 -11.54 -2.79
C ALA A 240 21.00 -12.59 -2.24
N SER A 241 19.98 -12.95 -3.04
CA SER A 241 19.03 -14.00 -2.68
C SER A 241 18.54 -14.78 -3.90
N TYR A 242 18.19 -16.03 -3.63
CA TYR A 242 17.56 -16.95 -4.58
C TYR A 242 16.33 -17.56 -3.94
N GLY A 243 15.22 -17.61 -4.67
CA GLY A 243 13.97 -18.17 -4.18
C GLY A 243 13.22 -18.98 -5.23
N VAL A 244 12.31 -19.82 -4.73
CA VAL A 244 11.38 -20.58 -5.55
C VAL A 244 9.95 -20.33 -5.08
N SER A 245 9.04 -20.15 -6.04
CA SER A 245 7.64 -19.83 -5.81
C SER A 245 6.71 -20.92 -6.35
N ASN A 246 5.64 -21.15 -5.60
CA ASN A 246 4.56 -22.07 -5.95
C ASN A 246 3.21 -21.42 -5.60
N LEU A 247 2.08 -22.03 -6.02
CA LEU A 247 0.74 -21.57 -5.64
C LEU A 247 0.58 -21.51 -4.11
N ALA A 248 0.01 -20.42 -3.60
CA ALA A 248 -0.29 -20.31 -2.17
C ALA A 248 -1.40 -21.27 -1.73
N SER A 249 -2.37 -21.55 -2.61
CA SER A 249 -3.47 -22.49 -2.37
C SER A 249 -3.79 -23.28 -3.63
N THR A 250 -4.08 -24.56 -3.47
CA THR A 250 -4.57 -25.46 -4.54
C THR A 250 -6.01 -25.88 -4.32
N LYS A 251 -6.63 -25.45 -3.21
CA LYS A 251 -7.93 -25.94 -2.70
C LYS A 251 -9.04 -25.95 -3.74
N MET A 252 -9.18 -24.87 -4.52
CA MET A 252 -10.21 -24.79 -5.57
C MET A 252 -9.97 -25.81 -6.68
N TRP A 253 -8.70 -26.00 -7.10
CA TRP A 253 -8.32 -26.96 -8.14
C TRP A 253 -8.49 -28.41 -7.68
N ASP A 254 -8.20 -28.70 -6.42
CA ASP A 254 -8.32 -30.03 -5.82
C ASP A 254 -9.79 -30.43 -5.64
N ASN A 255 -10.69 -29.43 -5.56
CA ASN A 255 -12.16 -29.65 -5.48
C ASN A 255 -12.83 -29.87 -6.85
N MET A 256 -12.09 -29.86 -7.97
CA MET A 256 -12.62 -30.18 -9.27
C MET A 256 -12.66 -31.70 -9.50
N MET A 257 -13.72 -32.21 -10.15
CA MET A 257 -13.90 -33.64 -10.41
C MET A 257 -12.73 -34.21 -11.22
N SER A 258 -12.31 -35.42 -10.88
CA SER A 258 -11.44 -36.26 -11.72
C SER A 258 -12.18 -36.75 -12.96
N THR A 259 -11.47 -37.36 -13.90
CA THR A 259 -12.08 -37.97 -15.10
C THR A 259 -13.20 -38.93 -14.75
N ASN A 260 -12.96 -39.89 -13.84
CA ASN A 260 -13.96 -40.85 -13.47
C ASN A 260 -15.13 -40.25 -12.71
N GLU A 261 -14.86 -39.40 -11.73
CA GLU A 261 -15.89 -38.66 -10.99
C GLU A 261 -16.81 -37.85 -11.93
N LEU A 262 -16.26 -37.17 -12.93
CA LEU A 262 -17.05 -36.37 -13.89
C LEU A 262 -17.90 -37.24 -14.80
N LEU A 263 -17.33 -38.33 -15.35
CA LEU A 263 -18.09 -39.25 -16.23
C LEU A 263 -19.16 -40.02 -15.46
N ASP A 264 -18.87 -40.45 -14.21
CA ASP A 264 -19.86 -41.08 -13.33
C ASP A 264 -20.97 -40.09 -12.93
N PHE A 265 -20.63 -38.86 -12.63
CA PHE A 265 -21.58 -37.78 -12.35
C PHE A 265 -22.50 -37.53 -13.55
N TRP A 266 -21.94 -37.40 -14.76
CA TRP A 266 -22.75 -37.25 -15.97
C TRP A 266 -23.67 -38.42 -16.21
N LYS A 267 -23.23 -39.62 -15.97
CA LYS A 267 -24.05 -40.85 -16.06
C LYS A 267 -25.16 -40.86 -15.01
N GLN A 268 -24.81 -40.61 -13.74
CA GLN A 268 -25.78 -40.62 -12.63
C GLN A 268 -26.95 -39.65 -12.87
N TYR A 269 -26.64 -38.44 -13.34
CA TYR A 269 -27.67 -37.45 -13.57
C TYR A 269 -28.18 -37.39 -15.01
N ARG A 270 -27.76 -38.34 -15.88
CA ARG A 270 -28.15 -38.39 -17.31
C ARG A 270 -27.94 -37.05 -18.02
N LEU A 271 -26.79 -36.44 -17.84
CA LEU A 271 -26.41 -35.17 -18.46
C LEU A 271 -25.83 -35.36 -19.86
N VAL A 272 -25.24 -36.53 -20.12
CA VAL A 272 -24.67 -36.98 -21.39
C VAL A 272 -25.20 -38.39 -21.66
N SER A 273 -25.40 -38.76 -22.91
CA SER A 273 -25.87 -40.10 -23.27
C SER A 273 -24.86 -41.18 -22.90
N ASP A 274 -25.34 -42.38 -22.54
CA ASP A 274 -24.48 -43.51 -22.17
C ASP A 274 -23.52 -43.86 -23.31
N ALA A 275 -23.96 -43.78 -24.57
CA ALA A 275 -23.08 -44.03 -25.73
C ALA A 275 -21.91 -43.03 -25.82
N ASN A 276 -22.18 -41.73 -25.55
CA ASN A 276 -21.12 -40.70 -25.54
C ASN A 276 -20.19 -40.86 -24.34
N ILE A 277 -20.69 -41.26 -23.18
CA ILE A 277 -19.86 -41.51 -21.99
C ILE A 277 -18.92 -42.69 -22.27
N GLU A 278 -19.42 -43.78 -22.90
CA GLU A 278 -18.61 -44.95 -23.26
C GLU A 278 -17.55 -44.58 -24.30
N ALA A 279 -17.90 -43.78 -25.30
CA ALA A 279 -16.95 -43.26 -26.27
C ALA A 279 -15.84 -42.40 -25.62
N LEU A 280 -16.20 -41.50 -24.65
CA LEU A 280 -15.23 -40.74 -23.89
C LEU A 280 -14.33 -41.62 -23.03
N ARG A 281 -14.88 -42.65 -22.37
CA ARG A 281 -14.08 -43.63 -21.59
C ARG A 281 -13.08 -44.36 -22.49
N THR A 282 -13.52 -44.83 -23.64
CA THR A 282 -12.70 -45.59 -24.59
C THR A 282 -11.59 -44.73 -25.16
N ASN A 283 -11.89 -43.51 -25.59
CA ASN A 283 -10.92 -42.64 -26.28
C ASN A 283 -10.01 -41.85 -25.33
N PHE A 284 -10.52 -41.49 -24.14
CA PHE A 284 -9.82 -40.52 -23.26
C PHE A 284 -9.77 -40.93 -21.77
N GLY A 285 -10.45 -42.04 -21.39
CA GLY A 285 -10.62 -42.42 -19.97
C GLY A 285 -9.33 -42.75 -19.22
N GLN A 286 -8.23 -42.98 -19.95
CA GLN A 286 -6.89 -43.19 -19.35
C GLN A 286 -6.27 -41.89 -18.82
N ASN A 287 -6.75 -40.73 -19.30
CA ASN A 287 -6.22 -39.43 -18.93
C ASN A 287 -6.90 -38.92 -17.67
N ASN A 288 -6.13 -38.28 -16.80
CA ASN A 288 -6.62 -37.48 -15.67
C ASN A 288 -5.70 -36.23 -15.50
N THR A 289 -5.77 -35.36 -16.48
CA THR A 289 -4.85 -34.20 -16.61
C THR A 289 -5.01 -33.25 -15.42
N GLU A 290 -3.91 -33.00 -14.75
CA GLU A 290 -3.83 -31.94 -13.73
C GLU A 290 -3.64 -30.60 -14.40
N TRP A 291 -4.70 -29.98 -14.92
CA TRP A 291 -4.65 -28.71 -15.62
C TRP A 291 -3.94 -27.61 -14.83
N ARG A 292 -4.04 -27.63 -13.49
CA ARG A 292 -3.31 -26.71 -12.63
C ARG A 292 -1.80 -26.68 -12.94
N LYS A 293 -1.17 -27.85 -13.08
CA LYS A 293 0.27 -27.96 -13.40
C LYS A 293 0.61 -27.52 -14.82
N TYR A 294 -0.37 -27.60 -15.71
CA TYR A 294 -0.21 -27.10 -17.07
C TYR A 294 -0.25 -25.58 -17.11
N PHE A 295 -1.25 -24.95 -16.46
CA PHE A 295 -1.45 -23.50 -16.46
C PHE A 295 -0.49 -22.75 -15.53
N TYR A 296 -0.16 -23.33 -14.39
CA TYR A 296 0.72 -22.74 -13.36
C TYR A 296 1.93 -23.63 -13.14
N LYS A 297 3.07 -23.18 -13.67
CA LYS A 297 4.33 -23.89 -13.51
C LYS A 297 4.80 -23.82 -12.06
N GLU A 298 5.28 -24.94 -11.51
CA GLU A 298 5.83 -25.04 -10.17
C GLU A 298 7.29 -24.59 -10.12
N ASN A 299 7.80 -24.31 -8.91
CA ASN A 299 9.19 -23.96 -8.62
C ASN A 299 9.75 -22.80 -9.45
N ARG A 300 8.93 -21.73 -9.62
CA ARG A 300 9.34 -20.55 -10.38
C ARG A 300 10.40 -19.76 -9.64
N LYS A 301 11.43 -19.37 -10.36
CA LYS A 301 12.65 -18.81 -9.80
C LYS A 301 12.54 -17.31 -9.58
N THR A 302 13.16 -16.85 -8.50
CA THR A 302 13.36 -15.44 -8.21
C THR A 302 14.82 -15.22 -7.85
N TYR A 303 15.48 -14.27 -8.52
CA TYR A 303 16.86 -13.84 -8.22
C TYR A 303 16.83 -12.39 -7.85
N GLN A 304 17.54 -12.03 -6.80
CA GLN A 304 17.72 -10.64 -6.39
C GLN A 304 19.17 -10.43 -5.98
N ALA A 305 19.78 -9.38 -6.48
CA ALA A 305 21.10 -8.95 -6.06
C ALA A 305 21.14 -7.43 -5.96
N ASN A 306 21.84 -6.90 -4.98
CA ASN A 306 22.09 -5.48 -4.80
C ASN A 306 23.54 -5.26 -4.39
N LEU A 307 24.23 -4.40 -5.12
CA LEU A 307 25.59 -3.96 -4.84
C LEU A 307 25.53 -2.49 -4.49
N SER A 308 26.01 -2.10 -3.30
CA SER A 308 25.99 -0.69 -2.91
C SER A 308 27.32 -0.29 -2.27
N TYR A 309 27.71 0.95 -2.51
CA TYR A 309 28.88 1.59 -1.91
C TYR A 309 28.46 2.87 -1.22
N SER A 310 28.75 3.00 0.06
CA SER A 310 28.36 4.15 0.88
C SER A 310 29.50 4.60 1.79
N GLY A 311 29.52 5.89 2.08
CA GLY A 311 30.50 6.50 2.96
C GLY A 311 30.44 8.01 2.90
N GLY A 312 31.46 8.69 3.44
CA GLY A 312 31.52 10.16 3.34
C GLY A 312 32.83 10.72 3.87
N THR A 313 33.12 11.93 3.42
CA THR A 313 34.12 12.83 4.00
C THR A 313 33.44 13.70 5.05
N ASP A 314 34.17 14.60 5.70
CA ASP A 314 33.62 15.56 6.68
C ASP A 314 32.50 16.45 6.09
N LYS A 315 32.53 16.71 4.78
CA LYS A 315 31.59 17.62 4.10
C LYS A 315 30.62 16.94 3.12
N THR A 316 30.91 15.72 2.70
CA THR A 316 30.13 15.06 1.64
C THR A 316 29.80 13.64 2.06
N ASP A 317 28.54 13.24 1.93
CA ASP A 317 28.11 11.86 2.02
C ASP A 317 27.64 11.37 0.65
N TYR A 318 27.86 10.08 0.41
CA TYR A 318 27.48 9.45 -0.86
C TYR A 318 26.97 8.01 -0.66
N TYR A 319 26.01 7.65 -1.49
CA TYR A 319 25.47 6.30 -1.64
C TYR A 319 25.27 6.03 -3.12
N VAL A 320 25.84 4.93 -3.62
CA VAL A 320 25.65 4.45 -5.00
C VAL A 320 25.27 2.98 -4.93
N ALA A 321 24.23 2.59 -5.67
CA ALA A 321 23.77 1.21 -5.70
C ALA A 321 23.36 0.76 -7.08
N PHE A 322 23.54 -0.55 -7.35
CA PHE A 322 23.05 -1.26 -8.51
C PHE A 322 22.26 -2.47 -8.06
N GLY A 323 21.01 -2.57 -8.53
CA GLY A 323 20.09 -3.64 -8.18
C GLY A 323 19.68 -4.46 -9.40
N LEU A 324 19.58 -5.77 -9.21
CA LEU A 324 19.02 -6.75 -10.15
C LEU A 324 17.86 -7.46 -9.45
N HIS A 325 16.71 -7.53 -10.10
CA HIS A 325 15.59 -8.36 -9.68
C HIS A 325 15.04 -9.09 -10.90
N ASN A 326 15.00 -10.41 -10.82
CA ASN A 326 14.39 -11.28 -11.84
C ASN A 326 13.40 -12.18 -11.12
N GLN A 327 12.14 -12.16 -11.53
CA GLN A 327 11.09 -13.00 -10.97
C GLN A 327 10.24 -13.61 -12.07
N GLU A 328 10.23 -14.94 -12.12
CA GLU A 328 9.29 -15.68 -12.94
C GLU A 328 7.96 -15.83 -12.21
N GLY A 329 6.85 -15.51 -12.88
CA GLY A 329 5.51 -15.81 -12.39
C GLY A 329 5.11 -17.26 -12.61
N LEU A 330 4.07 -17.70 -11.92
CA LEU A 330 3.55 -19.08 -12.09
C LEU A 330 2.81 -19.25 -13.41
N ALA A 331 2.02 -18.25 -13.80
CA ALA A 331 1.19 -18.30 -14.98
C ALA A 331 2.04 -18.20 -16.26
N TYR A 332 1.45 -18.66 -17.35
CA TYR A 332 2.02 -18.55 -18.67
C TYR A 332 2.44 -17.11 -18.99
N ARG A 333 3.65 -16.91 -19.50
CA ARG A 333 4.29 -15.63 -19.86
C ARG A 333 4.53 -14.66 -18.71
N SER A 334 4.17 -14.98 -17.49
CA SER A 334 4.37 -14.10 -16.37
C SER A 334 5.86 -14.00 -15.99
N LYS A 335 6.45 -12.80 -16.11
CA LYS A 335 7.85 -12.53 -15.75
C LYS A 335 8.07 -11.04 -15.50
N TYR A 336 8.97 -10.72 -14.58
CA TYR A 336 9.40 -9.36 -14.27
C TYR A 336 10.91 -9.29 -14.07
N ASP A 337 11.57 -8.55 -14.93
CA ASP A 337 12.99 -8.22 -14.83
C ASP A 337 13.15 -6.74 -14.55
N ARG A 338 13.96 -6.39 -13.55
CA ARG A 338 14.28 -5.01 -13.20
C ARG A 338 15.77 -4.86 -12.96
N TYR A 339 16.38 -3.89 -13.65
CA TYR A 339 17.73 -3.40 -13.41
C TYR A 339 17.61 -1.98 -12.89
N SER A 340 18.16 -1.70 -11.71
CA SER A 340 18.04 -0.39 -11.07
C SER A 340 19.40 0.18 -10.71
N GLY A 341 19.53 1.50 -10.83
CA GLY A 341 20.67 2.27 -10.37
C GLY A 341 20.21 3.40 -9.45
N LYS A 342 20.95 3.65 -8.37
CA LYS A 342 20.66 4.71 -7.41
C LYS A 342 21.94 5.48 -7.10
N VAL A 343 21.83 6.82 -7.07
CA VAL A 343 22.88 7.72 -6.60
C VAL A 343 22.26 8.72 -5.65
N ASN A 344 22.86 8.89 -4.49
CA ASN A 344 22.50 9.90 -3.51
C ASN A 344 23.79 10.59 -3.06
N LEU A 345 23.91 11.88 -3.30
CA LEU A 345 25.07 12.69 -2.99
C LEU A 345 24.60 13.95 -2.26
N ASN A 346 25.12 14.21 -1.08
CA ASN A 346 24.89 15.44 -0.36
C ASN A 346 26.23 16.07 0.01
N THR A 347 26.38 17.38 -0.15
CA THR A 347 27.62 18.06 0.14
C THR A 347 27.37 19.41 0.83
N GLU A 348 28.21 19.70 1.79
CA GLU A 348 28.31 21.01 2.42
C GLU A 348 29.37 21.83 1.68
N ILE A 349 28.93 22.70 0.80
CA ILE A 349 29.82 23.53 -0.03
C ILE A 349 30.61 24.48 0.88
N ASN A 350 29.90 25.08 1.83
CA ASN A 350 30.43 25.90 2.91
C ASN A 350 29.42 25.93 4.07
N ASP A 351 29.73 26.66 5.16
CA ASP A 351 28.96 26.70 6.41
C ASP A 351 27.51 27.22 6.25
N TRP A 352 27.20 27.88 5.13
CA TRP A 352 25.86 28.45 4.87
C TRP A 352 25.18 27.87 3.63
N LEU A 353 25.85 26.99 2.84
CA LEU A 353 25.31 26.42 1.61
C LEU A 353 25.53 24.91 1.57
N ARG A 354 24.42 24.16 1.50
CA ARG A 354 24.39 22.72 1.24
C ARG A 354 23.69 22.46 -0.10
N ALA A 355 24.11 21.40 -0.78
CA ALA A 355 23.50 20.94 -2.02
C ALA A 355 23.42 19.41 -2.02
N GLY A 356 22.42 18.88 -2.71
CA GLY A 356 22.32 17.44 -2.88
C GLY A 356 21.62 17.05 -4.18
N VAL A 357 21.96 15.86 -4.63
CA VAL A 357 21.38 15.21 -5.82
C VAL A 357 21.01 13.77 -5.48
N ASN A 358 19.83 13.38 -5.87
CA ASN A 358 19.31 12.03 -5.73
C ASN A 358 18.73 11.58 -7.07
N VAL A 359 19.28 10.52 -7.64
CA VAL A 359 18.85 9.96 -8.94
C VAL A 359 18.58 8.48 -8.79
N ALA A 360 17.44 8.04 -9.30
CA ALA A 360 17.11 6.63 -9.46
C ALA A 360 16.72 6.36 -10.92
N LEU A 361 17.28 5.28 -11.46
CA LEU A 361 16.99 4.79 -12.80
C LEU A 361 16.53 3.33 -12.70
N SER A 362 15.51 2.96 -13.45
CA SER A 362 15.07 1.57 -13.56
C SER A 362 14.76 1.22 -15.01
N LEU A 363 15.28 0.07 -15.44
CA LEU A 363 14.97 -0.57 -16.72
C LEU A 363 14.17 -1.83 -16.39
N GLU A 364 12.99 -1.95 -16.96
CA GLU A 364 12.06 -3.04 -16.67
C GLU A 364 11.61 -3.75 -17.93
N ASP A 365 11.65 -5.10 -17.94
CA ASP A 365 10.94 -5.96 -18.89
C ASP A 365 9.80 -6.66 -18.16
N ARG A 366 8.57 -6.41 -18.58
CA ARG A 366 7.35 -6.92 -17.97
C ARG A 366 6.64 -7.85 -18.93
N LYS A 367 6.53 -9.11 -18.56
CA LYS A 367 5.71 -10.07 -19.30
C LYS A 367 4.55 -10.47 -18.42
N THR A 368 3.34 -10.18 -18.88
CA THR A 368 2.11 -10.49 -18.15
C THR A 368 1.35 -11.61 -18.87
N ASN A 369 0.58 -12.37 -18.11
CA ASN A 369 -0.31 -13.37 -18.67
C ASN A 369 -1.45 -12.68 -19.44
N PRO A 370 -1.52 -12.81 -20.79
CA PRO A 370 -2.57 -12.15 -21.57
C PRO A 370 -3.94 -12.80 -21.41
N TYR A 371 -4.00 -13.98 -20.78
CA TYR A 371 -5.22 -14.80 -20.64
C TYR A 371 -5.70 -14.88 -19.18
N SER A 372 -5.34 -13.91 -18.34
CA SER A 372 -5.90 -13.79 -17.00
C SER A 372 -7.38 -13.33 -17.05
N GLY A 373 -8.09 -13.49 -15.95
CA GLY A 373 -9.52 -13.17 -15.87
C GLY A 373 -10.41 -14.19 -16.59
N GLY A 374 -11.42 -13.75 -17.30
CA GLY A 374 -12.43 -14.60 -17.93
C GLY A 374 -11.97 -15.51 -19.07
N SER A 375 -10.68 -15.59 -19.33
CA SER A 375 -10.16 -16.45 -20.38
C SER A 375 -10.23 -17.93 -20.01
N LEU A 376 -10.84 -18.75 -20.86
CA LEU A 376 -10.84 -20.20 -20.74
C LEU A 376 -9.44 -20.80 -20.90
N VAL A 377 -8.50 -20.06 -21.48
CA VAL A 377 -7.14 -20.56 -21.72
C VAL A 377 -6.34 -20.69 -20.43
N THR A 378 -6.47 -19.74 -19.48
CA THR A 378 -5.76 -19.81 -18.18
C THR A 378 -6.67 -19.46 -17.00
N GLY A 379 -7.43 -18.38 -17.09
CA GLY A 379 -8.25 -17.90 -16.00
C GLY A 379 -9.28 -18.92 -15.52
N LEU A 380 -10.01 -19.49 -16.45
CA LEU A 380 -11.03 -20.54 -16.20
C LEU A 380 -10.53 -21.96 -16.55
N GLY A 381 -9.25 -22.18 -16.60
CA GLY A 381 -8.65 -23.47 -16.98
C GLY A 381 -9.02 -24.64 -16.07
N TYR A 382 -9.50 -24.39 -14.84
CA TYR A 382 -10.04 -25.41 -13.94
C TYR A 382 -11.34 -26.05 -14.44
N MET A 383 -12.08 -25.41 -15.38
CA MET A 383 -13.30 -25.92 -15.99
C MET A 383 -13.05 -27.01 -17.06
N TRP A 384 -11.81 -27.24 -17.44
CA TRP A 384 -11.53 -28.22 -18.51
C TRP A 384 -11.64 -29.63 -17.98
N PRO A 385 -12.37 -30.51 -18.67
CA PRO A 385 -12.43 -31.91 -18.33
C PRO A 385 -11.05 -32.54 -18.28
N ARG A 386 -10.76 -33.30 -17.22
CA ARG A 386 -9.43 -33.89 -17.01
C ARG A 386 -9.13 -35.06 -17.94
N PHE A 387 -10.10 -35.57 -18.66
CA PHE A 387 -9.87 -36.61 -19.67
C PHE A 387 -9.23 -36.04 -20.96
N TYR A 388 -9.26 -34.75 -21.25
CA TYR A 388 -8.43 -34.16 -22.29
C TYR A 388 -7.01 -33.95 -21.82
N THR A 389 -6.04 -34.00 -22.75
CA THR A 389 -4.62 -33.81 -22.45
C THR A 389 -3.95 -32.89 -23.48
N PRO A 390 -3.06 -31.98 -23.07
CA PRO A 390 -2.29 -31.14 -23.99
C PRO A 390 -1.11 -31.91 -24.64
N TYR A 391 -0.90 -33.18 -24.31
CA TYR A 391 0.24 -33.97 -24.74
C TYR A 391 -0.18 -35.12 -25.66
N ASP A 392 0.66 -35.42 -26.64
CA ASP A 392 0.54 -36.60 -27.51
C ASP A 392 0.98 -37.89 -26.78
N LYS A 393 0.98 -39.00 -27.49
CA LYS A 393 1.35 -40.33 -26.94
C LYS A 393 2.83 -40.40 -26.50
N ASP A 394 3.68 -39.59 -27.08
CA ASP A 394 5.12 -39.55 -26.82
C ASP A 394 5.43 -38.51 -25.68
N GLY A 395 4.42 -37.84 -25.13
CA GLY A 395 4.55 -36.86 -24.08
C GLY A 395 4.92 -35.47 -24.57
N ASN A 396 4.89 -35.22 -25.89
CA ASN A 396 5.13 -33.88 -26.45
C ASN A 396 3.83 -33.08 -26.44
N GLU A 397 3.96 -31.76 -26.16
CA GLU A 397 2.84 -30.83 -26.26
C GLU A 397 2.40 -30.66 -27.72
N TYR A 398 1.09 -30.74 -28.00
CA TYR A 398 0.58 -30.48 -29.35
C TYR A 398 1.00 -29.12 -29.83
N PHE A 399 1.60 -29.03 -31.02
CA PHE A 399 2.14 -27.79 -31.54
C PHE A 399 1.48 -27.34 -32.85
N ASP A 400 1.23 -28.25 -33.73
CA ASP A 400 0.74 -28.02 -35.10
C ASP A 400 -0.79 -28.19 -35.24
N LYS A 401 -1.48 -28.44 -34.16
CA LYS A 401 -2.92 -28.62 -34.09
C LYS A 401 -3.46 -28.25 -32.72
N HIS A 402 -4.77 -28.07 -32.68
CA HIS A 402 -5.47 -27.89 -31.42
C HIS A 402 -5.35 -29.10 -30.51
N ILE A 403 -5.47 -28.87 -29.19
CA ILE A 403 -5.59 -29.96 -28.21
C ILE A 403 -6.86 -30.73 -28.54
N PRO A 404 -6.78 -32.07 -28.81
CA PRO A 404 -7.93 -32.84 -29.19
C PRO A 404 -9.09 -32.74 -28.18
N GLY A 405 -10.28 -32.41 -28.70
CA GLY A 405 -11.49 -32.22 -27.91
C GLY A 405 -11.70 -30.83 -27.31
N LEU A 406 -10.68 -29.96 -27.33
CA LEU A 406 -10.76 -28.63 -26.73
C LEU A 406 -10.77 -27.47 -27.73
N ASN A 407 -10.44 -27.75 -28.96
CA ASN A 407 -10.38 -26.73 -30.03
C ASN A 407 -9.59 -25.46 -29.67
N ILE A 408 -8.50 -25.62 -28.91
CA ILE A 408 -7.57 -24.55 -28.59
C ILE A 408 -6.13 -24.98 -28.83
N PRO A 409 -5.23 -24.05 -29.18
CA PRO A 409 -3.79 -24.30 -29.29
C PRO A 409 -3.14 -24.58 -27.94
N SER A 410 -2.01 -25.27 -27.95
CA SER A 410 -1.16 -25.46 -26.78
C SER A 410 -0.42 -24.17 -26.37
N PHE A 411 0.11 -24.14 -25.15
CA PHE A 411 0.85 -22.97 -24.67
C PHE A 411 2.18 -22.73 -25.34
N SER A 412 2.90 -23.81 -25.75
CA SER A 412 4.13 -23.66 -26.52
C SER A 412 3.84 -23.02 -27.88
N TYR A 413 2.76 -23.40 -28.53
CA TYR A 413 2.32 -22.80 -29.77
C TYR A 413 1.91 -21.32 -29.59
N LEU A 414 1.04 -21.02 -28.61
CA LEU A 414 0.62 -19.65 -28.28
C LEU A 414 1.81 -18.75 -27.91
N LYS A 415 2.82 -19.30 -27.25
CA LYS A 415 4.03 -18.55 -26.91
C LYS A 415 4.79 -18.10 -28.15
N GLN A 416 4.87 -18.95 -29.17
CA GLN A 416 5.57 -18.63 -30.39
C GLN A 416 4.76 -17.69 -31.28
N THR A 417 3.46 -17.94 -31.43
CA THR A 417 2.62 -17.25 -32.44
C THR A 417 1.95 -15.95 -31.94
N LEU A 418 1.99 -15.70 -30.62
CA LEU A 418 1.47 -14.47 -30.00
C LEU A 418 2.54 -13.73 -29.19
N PRO A 419 3.65 -13.23 -29.80
CA PRO A 419 4.70 -12.55 -29.06
C PRO A 419 4.19 -11.25 -28.42
N MET A 420 4.75 -10.91 -27.24
CA MET A 420 4.43 -9.71 -26.47
C MET A 420 5.70 -9.13 -25.85
N TYR A 421 5.88 -7.84 -25.97
CA TYR A 421 6.97 -7.08 -25.38
C TYR A 421 6.39 -5.93 -24.56
N ASN A 422 6.98 -5.67 -23.39
CA ASN A 422 6.54 -4.58 -22.50
C ASN A 422 7.76 -4.06 -21.73
N ASN A 423 8.40 -3.07 -22.30
CA ASN A 423 9.61 -2.46 -21.77
C ASN A 423 9.30 -1.09 -21.18
N LYS A 424 9.84 -0.81 -20.00
CA LYS A 424 9.67 0.47 -19.32
C LYS A 424 11.01 1.00 -18.83
N VAL A 425 11.29 2.26 -19.11
CA VAL A 425 12.37 3.03 -18.52
C VAL A 425 11.76 4.02 -17.55
N GLN A 426 12.17 3.98 -16.26
CA GLN A 426 11.74 4.90 -15.21
C GLN A 426 12.94 5.71 -14.75
N VAL A 427 12.81 7.03 -14.73
CA VAL A 427 13.80 7.96 -14.19
C VAL A 427 13.16 8.82 -13.12
N MET A 428 13.80 8.89 -11.97
CA MET A 428 13.47 9.86 -10.93
C MET A 428 14.73 10.64 -10.60
N GLY A 429 14.67 11.95 -10.66
CA GLY A 429 15.76 12.86 -10.30
C GLY A 429 15.28 13.91 -9.34
N MET A 430 16.08 14.22 -8.33
CA MET A 430 15.83 15.31 -7.38
C MET A 430 17.14 16.01 -7.10
N SER A 431 17.11 17.34 -7.06
CA SER A 431 18.20 18.18 -6.58
C SER A 431 17.68 19.22 -5.59
N TYR A 432 18.50 19.60 -4.64
CA TYR A 432 18.17 20.66 -3.71
C TYR A 432 19.37 21.55 -3.43
N PHE A 433 19.07 22.80 -3.10
CA PHE A 433 19.97 23.75 -2.46
C PHE A 433 19.35 24.23 -1.16
N GLU A 434 20.14 24.23 -0.11
CA GLU A 434 19.75 24.70 1.22
C GLU A 434 20.73 25.77 1.68
N LEU A 435 20.22 26.96 1.97
CA LEU A 435 20.98 28.12 2.46
C LEU A 435 20.62 28.36 3.92
N THR A 436 21.65 28.60 4.74
CA THR A 436 21.52 29.01 6.15
C THR A 436 22.18 30.40 6.35
N PRO A 437 21.56 31.47 5.80
CA PRO A 437 22.20 32.78 5.72
C PRO A 437 22.40 33.43 7.10
N ILE A 438 21.52 33.12 8.04
CA ILE A 438 21.63 33.59 9.44
C ILE A 438 21.23 32.43 10.37
N LYS A 439 21.69 32.52 11.62
CA LYS A 439 21.39 31.53 12.66
C LYS A 439 19.86 31.26 12.75
N GLY A 440 19.45 30.03 12.58
CA GLY A 440 18.07 29.57 12.69
C GLY A 440 17.24 29.71 11.41
N LEU A 441 17.67 30.44 10.40
CA LEU A 441 16.96 30.57 9.13
C LEU A 441 17.53 29.59 8.10
N LYS A 442 16.68 28.76 7.56
CA LYS A 442 16.97 27.77 6.53
C LYS A 442 16.06 28.03 5.32
N LEU A 443 16.65 28.31 4.17
CA LEU A 443 15.96 28.48 2.90
C LEU A 443 16.30 27.27 2.03
N LYS A 444 15.31 26.55 1.55
CA LYS A 444 15.53 25.36 0.72
C LYS A 444 14.70 25.44 -0.56
N THR A 445 15.33 25.19 -1.69
CA THR A 445 14.67 24.90 -2.96
C THR A 445 14.96 23.46 -3.35
N GLN A 446 13.93 22.71 -3.69
CA GLN A 446 14.00 21.32 -4.16
C GLN A 446 13.26 21.18 -5.48
N ASN A 447 13.94 20.65 -6.49
CA ASN A 447 13.39 20.44 -7.81
C ASN A 447 13.52 18.97 -8.19
N SER A 448 12.46 18.39 -8.73
CA SER A 448 12.44 16.98 -9.08
C SER A 448 11.67 16.69 -10.35
N VAL A 449 12.03 15.58 -10.96
CA VAL A 449 11.33 14.95 -12.09
C VAL A 449 11.08 13.47 -11.79
N ASP A 450 9.86 13.02 -12.06
CA ASP A 450 9.48 11.60 -12.10
C ASP A 450 8.93 11.32 -13.50
N ALA A 451 9.65 10.50 -14.27
CA ALA A 451 9.36 10.27 -15.68
C ALA A 451 9.48 8.79 -16.05
N PHE A 452 8.60 8.31 -16.92
CA PHE A 452 8.78 7.03 -17.59
C PHE A 452 8.40 7.07 -19.06
N ASP A 453 9.06 6.19 -19.82
CA ASP A 453 8.71 5.83 -21.19
C ASP A 453 8.48 4.32 -21.23
N GLN A 454 7.29 3.89 -21.63
CA GLN A 454 6.90 2.49 -21.71
C GLN A 454 6.46 2.16 -23.12
N ASN A 455 6.99 1.08 -23.68
CA ASN A 455 6.57 0.52 -24.96
C ASN A 455 5.94 -0.86 -24.75
N VAL A 456 4.70 -1.02 -25.20
CA VAL A 456 3.97 -2.29 -25.21
C VAL A 456 3.69 -2.68 -26.64
N GLU A 457 4.16 -3.86 -27.03
CA GLU A 457 3.93 -4.42 -28.33
C GLU A 457 3.28 -5.79 -28.18
N THR A 458 2.20 -6.03 -28.90
CA THR A 458 1.54 -7.33 -28.98
C THR A 458 1.36 -7.71 -30.43
N GLN A 459 1.65 -8.96 -30.74
CA GLN A 459 1.56 -9.50 -32.08
C GLN A 459 0.72 -10.78 -32.09
N ARG A 460 0.02 -11.01 -33.19
CA ARG A 460 -0.46 -12.31 -33.62
C ARG A 460 0.17 -12.57 -34.99
N LEU A 461 1.02 -13.59 -35.04
CA LEU A 461 1.74 -13.91 -36.28
C LEU A 461 0.77 -14.41 -37.36
N PRO A 462 1.04 -14.14 -38.65
CA PRO A 462 0.32 -14.73 -39.80
C PRO A 462 0.24 -16.26 -39.80
N SER A 463 1.21 -16.95 -39.20
CA SER A 463 1.23 -18.40 -39.03
C SER A 463 0.28 -18.93 -37.94
N PHE A 464 -0.44 -18.03 -37.22
CA PHE A 464 -1.39 -18.45 -36.19
C PHE A 464 -2.54 -19.25 -36.79
N MET A 465 -2.73 -20.51 -36.34
CA MET A 465 -3.61 -21.48 -36.97
C MET A 465 -5.09 -21.08 -37.01
N ASP A 466 -5.58 -20.28 -36.06
CA ASP A 466 -6.98 -19.84 -36.02
C ASP A 466 -7.25 -18.58 -36.87
N ALA A 467 -6.20 -17.99 -37.44
CA ALA A 467 -6.29 -16.85 -38.34
C ALA A 467 -5.12 -16.82 -39.35
N PRO A 468 -4.93 -17.87 -40.17
CA PRO A 468 -3.80 -18.00 -41.06
C PRO A 468 -3.79 -16.89 -42.10
N GLY A 469 -2.61 -16.30 -42.36
CA GLY A 469 -2.44 -15.18 -43.31
C GLY A 469 -3.01 -13.84 -42.82
N ASN A 470 -3.56 -13.78 -41.62
CA ASN A 470 -4.12 -12.54 -41.05
C ASN A 470 -3.42 -12.17 -39.73
N GLY A 471 -2.15 -11.85 -39.80
CA GLY A 471 -1.38 -11.36 -38.68
C GLY A 471 -1.88 -10.02 -38.18
N THR A 472 -1.73 -9.76 -36.87
CA THR A 472 -2.05 -8.46 -36.28
C THR A 472 -0.88 -7.93 -35.44
N MET A 473 -0.71 -6.63 -35.40
CA MET A 473 0.25 -5.97 -34.55
C MET A 473 -0.40 -4.76 -33.86
N MET A 474 -0.11 -4.60 -32.58
CA MET A 474 -0.44 -3.41 -31.81
C MET A 474 0.80 -2.92 -31.11
N GLU A 475 1.11 -1.66 -31.27
CA GLU A 475 2.15 -0.93 -30.54
C GLU A 475 1.51 0.20 -29.75
N GLN A 476 1.82 0.27 -28.45
CA GLN A 476 1.39 1.34 -27.57
C GLN A 476 2.60 1.94 -26.88
N ARG A 477 2.78 3.24 -27.05
CA ARG A 477 3.78 4.01 -26.32
C ARG A 477 3.12 4.90 -25.30
N VAL A 478 3.58 4.80 -24.06
CA VAL A 478 3.09 5.59 -22.93
C VAL A 478 4.25 6.40 -22.37
N ARG A 479 4.10 7.71 -22.34
CA ARG A 479 5.05 8.63 -21.73
C ARG A 479 4.38 9.42 -20.63
N ARG A 480 5.02 9.46 -19.47
CA ARG A 480 4.61 10.28 -18.34
C ARG A 480 5.82 11.05 -17.84
N TYR A 481 5.61 12.32 -17.52
CA TYR A 481 6.57 13.07 -16.73
C TYR A 481 5.84 14.03 -15.80
N GLN A 482 6.34 14.09 -14.57
CA GLN A 482 5.90 14.97 -13.52
C GLN A 482 7.08 15.82 -13.08
N TRP A 483 6.91 17.13 -13.12
CA TRP A 483 7.83 18.10 -12.55
C TRP A 483 7.29 18.56 -11.21
N GLN A 484 8.16 18.69 -10.21
CA GLN A 484 7.81 19.26 -8.92
C GLN A 484 8.91 20.21 -8.47
N SER A 485 8.52 21.43 -8.05
CA SER A 485 9.38 22.40 -7.40
C SER A 485 8.79 22.76 -6.05
N THR A 486 9.60 22.67 -5.00
CA THR A 486 9.20 22.98 -3.63
C THR A 486 10.20 23.96 -3.02
N ASN A 487 9.71 25.12 -2.61
CA ASN A 487 10.51 26.18 -2.03
C ASN A 487 10.03 26.42 -0.59
N THR A 488 10.96 26.42 0.39
CA THR A 488 10.62 26.56 1.80
C THR A 488 11.54 27.55 2.49
N ALA A 489 10.99 28.28 3.47
CA ALA A 489 11.73 29.07 4.43
C ALA A 489 11.32 28.60 5.83
N GLU A 490 12.29 28.15 6.62
CA GLU A 490 12.10 27.67 7.99
C GLU A 490 12.94 28.52 8.92
N TYR A 491 12.32 29.01 10.02
CA TYR A 491 13.01 29.71 11.07
C TYR A 491 12.80 29.03 12.42
N GLN A 492 13.90 28.65 13.04
CA GLN A 492 13.94 28.03 14.36
C GLN A 492 14.58 28.95 15.37
N TRP A 493 13.92 29.14 16.53
CA TRP A 493 14.49 29.91 17.63
C TRP A 493 14.09 29.33 18.98
N THR A 494 14.95 29.56 19.97
CA THR A 494 14.73 29.08 21.33
C THR A 494 14.83 30.25 22.30
N ARG A 495 13.93 30.32 23.28
CA ARG A 495 13.96 31.32 24.35
C ARG A 495 13.64 30.65 25.69
N GLY A 496 14.69 30.45 26.50
CA GLY A 496 14.60 29.72 27.75
C GLY A 496 14.20 28.26 27.50
N LEU A 497 13.08 27.83 28.02
CA LEU A 497 12.55 26.47 27.82
C LEU A 497 11.58 26.35 26.63
N ASN A 498 11.43 27.40 25.87
CA ASN A 498 10.52 27.48 24.73
C ASN A 498 11.29 27.34 23.43
N SER A 499 10.92 26.40 22.58
CA SER A 499 11.42 26.25 21.22
C SER A 499 10.29 26.48 20.24
N TYR A 500 10.58 27.20 19.19
CA TYR A 500 9.62 27.57 18.16
C TYR A 500 10.20 27.23 16.79
N THR A 501 9.36 26.72 15.89
CA THR A 501 9.69 26.55 14.48
C THR A 501 8.56 27.11 13.64
N ALA A 502 8.86 28.03 12.74
CA ALA A 502 7.95 28.55 11.73
C ALA A 502 8.44 28.17 10.35
N LEU A 503 7.60 27.51 9.55
CA LEU A 503 7.86 27.11 8.19
C LEU A 503 6.81 27.74 7.27
N VAL A 504 7.25 28.31 6.17
CA VAL A 504 6.39 28.70 5.04
C VAL A 504 6.95 28.11 3.76
N GLY A 505 6.06 27.75 2.82
CA GLY A 505 6.51 27.13 1.59
C GLY A 505 5.52 27.27 0.44
N GLN A 506 6.05 27.05 -0.75
CA GLN A 506 5.32 27.00 -1.99
C GLN A 506 5.71 25.71 -2.73
N GLU A 507 4.73 25.02 -3.29
CA GLU A 507 4.90 23.82 -4.09
C GLU A 507 4.19 24.00 -5.43
N TRP A 508 4.89 23.66 -6.50
CA TRP A 508 4.34 23.60 -7.84
C TRP A 508 4.57 22.21 -8.42
N ILE A 509 3.51 21.61 -9.00
CA ILE A 509 3.56 20.30 -9.65
C ILE A 509 2.87 20.42 -11.01
N GLN A 510 3.51 19.88 -12.02
CA GLN A 510 2.95 19.71 -13.35
C GLN A 510 3.05 18.25 -13.77
N TYR A 511 1.93 17.70 -14.20
CA TYR A 511 1.79 16.33 -14.67
C TYR A 511 1.44 16.33 -16.16
N ASN A 512 2.10 15.47 -16.93
CA ASN A 512 1.82 15.25 -18.34
C ASN A 512 1.87 13.75 -18.61
N TYR A 513 0.87 13.27 -19.32
CA TYR A 513 0.71 11.88 -19.71
C TYR A 513 0.26 11.81 -21.16
N ASN A 514 1.03 11.12 -21.99
CA ASN A 514 0.78 11.00 -23.41
C ASN A 514 0.74 9.52 -23.79
N THR A 515 -0.24 9.13 -24.58
CA THR A 515 -0.33 7.80 -25.16
C THR A 515 -0.45 7.88 -26.67
N LEU A 516 0.23 6.97 -27.35
CA LEU A 516 0.03 6.67 -28.76
C LEU A 516 -0.17 5.16 -28.87
N LYS A 517 -1.29 4.74 -29.42
CA LYS A 517 -1.59 3.35 -29.71
C LYS A 517 -1.89 3.22 -31.20
N ALA A 518 -1.21 2.32 -31.86
CA ALA A 518 -1.44 2.00 -33.27
C ALA A 518 -1.64 0.49 -33.41
N SER A 519 -2.57 0.09 -34.26
CA SER A 519 -2.80 -1.33 -34.55
C SER A 519 -3.10 -1.54 -36.03
N VAL A 520 -2.77 -2.71 -36.51
CA VAL A 520 -2.97 -3.13 -37.91
C VAL A 520 -3.33 -4.60 -37.97
N GLU A 521 -4.14 -4.94 -38.95
CA GLU A 521 -4.48 -6.30 -39.32
C GLU A 521 -4.01 -6.60 -40.77
N GLY A 522 -4.05 -7.88 -41.18
CA GLY A 522 -3.72 -8.29 -42.53
C GLY A 522 -2.22 -8.30 -42.80
N LEU A 523 -1.42 -8.63 -41.79
CA LEU A 523 0.01 -8.95 -41.98
C LEU A 523 0.11 -10.36 -42.53
N ALA A 524 0.91 -10.56 -43.58
CA ALA A 524 0.94 -11.79 -44.39
C ALA A 524 2.16 -12.70 -44.11
N ASP A 525 3.21 -12.19 -43.46
CA ASP A 525 4.47 -12.93 -43.22
C ASP A 525 5.01 -12.65 -41.81
N ASP A 526 5.34 -13.71 -41.06
CA ASP A 526 5.87 -13.66 -39.69
C ASP A 526 7.15 -12.82 -39.53
N ARG A 527 7.89 -12.64 -40.62
CA ARG A 527 9.16 -11.87 -40.68
C ARG A 527 8.92 -10.38 -40.91
N LEU A 528 7.74 -10.01 -41.37
CA LEU A 528 7.38 -8.64 -41.77
C LEU A 528 6.35 -8.01 -40.81
N MET A 529 6.49 -8.30 -39.51
CA MET A 529 5.62 -7.81 -38.44
C MET A 529 5.92 -6.34 -38.13
N GLN A 530 5.44 -5.45 -38.99
CA GLN A 530 5.56 -3.99 -38.85
C GLN A 530 4.23 -3.31 -39.20
N LEU A 531 3.88 -2.23 -38.53
CA LEU A 531 2.61 -1.52 -38.69
C LEU A 531 2.31 -1.08 -40.13
N GLN A 532 3.34 -0.70 -40.90
CA GLN A 532 3.17 -0.27 -42.30
C GLN A 532 2.81 -1.42 -43.25
N ASN A 533 3.14 -2.67 -42.90
CA ASN A 533 2.99 -3.82 -43.80
C ASN A 533 1.57 -4.45 -43.73
N GLY A 534 0.72 -4.02 -42.80
CA GLY A 534 -0.64 -4.53 -42.72
C GLY A 534 -1.53 -3.94 -43.83
N THR A 535 -2.31 -4.81 -44.45
CA THR A 535 -3.22 -4.50 -45.59
C THR A 535 -4.67 -4.36 -45.16
N GLY A 536 -5.02 -4.83 -43.94
CA GLY A 536 -6.35 -4.78 -43.35
C GLY A 536 -6.64 -3.50 -42.56
N THR A 537 -7.48 -3.60 -41.54
CA THR A 537 -7.89 -2.49 -40.68
C THR A 537 -6.68 -1.84 -39.99
N LYS A 538 -6.61 -0.52 -40.07
CA LYS A 538 -5.61 0.29 -39.35
C LYS A 538 -6.35 1.20 -38.36
N ALA A 539 -5.93 1.18 -37.10
CA ALA A 539 -6.48 2.04 -36.07
C ALA A 539 -5.34 2.79 -35.35
N MET A 540 -5.59 4.08 -35.07
CA MET A 540 -4.70 4.91 -34.26
C MET A 540 -5.51 5.63 -33.21
N GLU A 541 -4.97 5.67 -32.00
CA GLU A 541 -5.55 6.32 -30.83
C GLU A 541 -4.47 7.13 -30.13
N THR A 542 -4.77 8.37 -29.80
CA THR A 542 -3.87 9.23 -29.01
C THR A 542 -4.59 9.73 -27.78
N GLY A 543 -3.90 9.81 -26.68
CA GLY A 543 -4.37 10.42 -25.43
C GLY A 543 -3.35 11.45 -24.94
N ASP A 544 -3.85 12.58 -24.44
CA ASP A 544 -3.03 13.65 -23.87
C ASP A 544 -3.72 14.18 -22.60
N GLU A 545 -3.10 13.97 -21.45
CA GLU A 545 -3.62 14.40 -20.16
C GLU A 545 -2.62 15.33 -19.48
N LYS A 546 -3.09 16.49 -19.04
CA LYS A 546 -2.28 17.50 -18.36
C LYS A 546 -3.04 18.07 -17.18
N TYR A 547 -2.35 18.19 -16.06
CA TYR A 547 -2.85 18.97 -14.92
C TYR A 547 -1.72 19.56 -14.10
N ALA A 548 -2.06 20.53 -13.26
CA ALA A 548 -1.11 21.19 -12.39
C ALA A 548 -1.73 21.43 -11.00
N TYR A 549 -0.83 21.52 -10.02
CA TYR A 549 -1.10 22.04 -8.68
C TYR A 549 -0.17 23.21 -8.40
N ASN A 550 -0.70 24.23 -7.72
CA ASN A 550 0.07 25.31 -7.11
C ASN A 550 -0.42 25.50 -5.67
N SER A 551 0.48 25.37 -4.72
CA SER A 551 0.12 25.29 -3.31
C SER A 551 0.98 26.19 -2.46
N PHE A 552 0.39 26.89 -1.50
CA PHE A 552 1.06 27.64 -0.46
C PHE A 552 0.74 27.05 0.89
N PHE A 553 1.75 26.89 1.74
CA PHE A 553 1.56 26.29 3.05
C PHE A 553 2.43 26.95 4.11
N GLY A 554 1.98 26.85 5.36
CA GLY A 554 2.70 27.27 6.52
C GLY A 554 2.48 26.31 7.69
N ARG A 555 3.48 26.14 8.53
CA ARG A 555 3.44 25.36 9.76
C ARG A 555 4.09 26.15 10.88
N PHE A 556 3.48 26.13 12.04
CA PHE A 556 4.03 26.65 13.27
C PHE A 556 4.08 25.53 14.31
N SER A 557 5.26 25.26 14.87
CA SER A 557 5.45 24.25 15.91
C SER A 557 6.02 24.92 17.17
N TYR A 558 5.51 24.51 18.31
CA TYR A 558 5.90 24.98 19.63
C TYR A 558 6.24 23.79 20.53
N ASP A 559 7.35 23.89 21.23
CA ASP A 559 7.81 22.94 22.24
C ASP A 559 8.13 23.69 23.53
N TYR A 560 7.54 23.28 24.65
CA TYR A 560 7.89 23.76 25.97
C TYR A 560 8.56 22.65 26.77
N ALA A 561 9.83 22.87 27.08
CA ALA A 561 10.67 22.01 27.93
C ALA A 561 10.73 20.55 27.46
N SER A 562 10.54 20.28 26.16
CA SER A 562 10.40 18.93 25.59
C SER A 562 9.27 18.11 26.25
N ARG A 563 8.24 18.78 26.79
CA ARG A 563 7.14 18.20 27.53
C ARG A 563 5.78 18.43 26.87
N TYR A 564 5.52 19.66 26.44
CA TYR A 564 4.30 20.02 25.74
C TYR A 564 4.63 20.47 24.33
N PHE A 565 4.01 19.83 23.37
CA PHE A 565 4.19 20.13 21.96
C PHE A 565 2.86 20.54 21.35
N ALA A 566 2.88 21.54 20.51
CA ALA A 566 1.74 21.96 19.73
C ALA A 566 2.18 22.30 18.31
N ASP A 567 1.38 21.94 17.33
CA ASP A 567 1.56 22.39 15.96
C ASP A 567 0.26 22.83 15.30
N ALA A 568 0.39 23.82 14.39
CA ALA A 568 -0.66 24.31 13.53
C ALA A 568 -0.15 24.38 12.11
N THR A 569 -0.93 23.84 11.17
CA THR A 569 -0.63 23.89 9.74
C THR A 569 -1.80 24.56 9.01
N LEU A 570 -1.47 25.42 8.04
CA LEU A 570 -2.43 26.01 7.11
C LEU A 570 -1.89 25.81 5.69
N ARG A 571 -2.76 25.34 4.79
CA ARG A 571 -2.40 25.13 3.38
C ARG A 571 -3.53 25.56 2.46
N ASN A 572 -3.16 26.20 1.37
CA ASN A 572 -4.05 26.54 0.26
C ASN A 572 -3.55 25.85 -1.00
N ASP A 573 -4.36 24.98 -1.56
CA ASP A 573 -4.08 24.26 -2.81
C ASP A 573 -4.96 24.81 -3.93
N GLU A 574 -4.37 24.93 -5.11
CA GLU A 574 -5.08 25.22 -6.36
C GLU A 574 -4.75 24.15 -7.39
N THR A 575 -5.76 23.59 -8.08
CA THR A 575 -5.58 22.57 -9.12
C THR A 575 -6.40 22.83 -10.36
N SER A 576 -5.84 22.51 -11.52
CA SER A 576 -6.53 22.58 -12.81
C SER A 576 -7.51 21.41 -13.04
N LEU A 577 -7.50 20.38 -12.20
CA LEU A 577 -8.43 19.25 -12.30
C LEU A 577 -9.89 19.67 -12.05
N LEU A 578 -10.12 20.73 -11.25
CA LEU A 578 -11.44 21.19 -10.85
C LEU A 578 -11.94 22.36 -11.70
N ALA A 579 -13.26 22.55 -11.69
CA ALA A 579 -13.92 23.60 -12.44
C ALA A 579 -13.44 25.01 -12.05
N PRO A 580 -13.40 25.97 -12.98
CA PRO A 580 -13.13 27.38 -12.67
C PRO A 580 -14.04 27.89 -11.54
N GLY A 581 -13.47 28.61 -10.58
CA GLY A 581 -14.21 29.03 -9.37
C GLY A 581 -14.19 28.02 -8.21
N HIS A 582 -13.90 26.74 -8.48
CA HIS A 582 -13.80 25.66 -7.48
C HIS A 582 -12.40 25.10 -7.31
N ARG A 583 -11.39 25.66 -8.00
CA ARG A 583 -9.99 25.18 -8.03
C ARG A 583 -9.27 25.32 -6.71
N LYS A 584 -9.63 26.31 -5.88
CA LYS A 584 -8.93 26.61 -4.62
C LYS A 584 -9.57 25.89 -3.44
N GLY A 585 -8.74 25.28 -2.60
CA GLY A 585 -9.13 24.67 -1.34
C GLY A 585 -8.19 25.06 -0.22
N THR A 586 -8.75 25.47 0.93
CA THR A 586 -7.98 25.84 2.11
C THR A 586 -8.19 24.81 3.20
N PHE A 587 -7.10 24.29 3.75
CA PHE A 587 -7.07 23.21 4.73
C PHE A 587 -6.20 23.60 5.91
N PHE A 588 -6.55 23.10 7.09
CA PHE A 588 -5.81 23.38 8.31
C PHE A 588 -5.73 22.15 9.21
N SER A 589 -4.76 22.14 10.11
CA SER A 589 -4.70 21.16 11.19
C SER A 589 -4.10 21.75 12.44
N LEU A 590 -4.51 21.19 13.58
CA LEU A 590 -3.99 21.46 14.91
C LEU A 590 -3.61 20.12 15.54
N GLY A 591 -2.46 20.07 16.19
CA GLY A 591 -1.98 18.91 16.91
C GLY A 591 -1.39 19.30 18.26
N GLY A 592 -1.54 18.41 19.24
CA GLY A 592 -0.93 18.56 20.55
C GLY A 592 -0.40 17.22 21.07
N ARG A 593 0.74 17.27 21.78
CA ARG A 593 1.34 16.13 22.47
C ARG A 593 1.77 16.53 23.86
N TRP A 594 1.45 15.70 24.85
CA TRP A 594 1.83 15.86 26.24
C TRP A 594 2.60 14.63 26.72
N LYS A 595 3.84 14.83 27.10
CA LYS A 595 4.67 13.81 27.74
C LYS A 595 4.40 13.77 29.24
N MET A 596 3.38 13.01 29.64
CA MET A 596 2.93 12.93 31.01
C MET A 596 3.99 12.38 31.97
N ARG A 597 4.87 11.47 31.49
CA ARG A 597 5.93 10.90 32.31
C ARG A 597 6.89 11.97 32.86
N GLU A 598 7.04 13.10 32.19
CA GLU A 598 7.90 14.22 32.62
C GLU A 598 7.25 15.06 33.73
N GLU A 599 6.00 14.79 34.12
CA GLU A 599 5.31 15.51 35.18
C GLU A 599 5.69 15.03 36.58
N ASN A 600 5.62 15.95 37.55
CA ASN A 600 6.02 15.69 38.93
C ASN A 600 5.23 14.56 39.60
N PHE A 601 3.93 14.41 39.25
CA PHE A 601 3.08 13.38 39.83
C PHE A 601 3.35 11.97 39.31
N LEU A 602 4.09 11.79 38.18
CA LEU A 602 4.51 10.50 37.66
C LEU A 602 6.01 10.19 37.92
N LYS A 603 6.77 11.12 38.45
CA LYS A 603 8.22 10.91 38.68
C LYS A 603 8.56 9.75 39.61
N GLY A 604 7.70 9.45 40.58
CA GLY A 604 7.86 8.31 41.51
C GLY A 604 7.44 6.96 40.93
N VAL A 605 6.88 6.91 39.71
CA VAL A 605 6.43 5.66 39.09
C VAL A 605 7.57 5.02 38.31
N ASN A 606 8.37 4.17 38.97
CA ASN A 606 9.61 3.64 38.40
C ASN A 606 9.41 2.65 37.22
N TRP A 607 8.29 1.92 37.21
CA TRP A 607 7.97 0.97 36.14
C TRP A 607 7.53 1.67 34.85
N LEU A 608 7.18 2.96 34.89
CA LEU A 608 6.70 3.73 33.76
C LEU A 608 7.86 4.51 33.11
N ASN A 609 8.29 4.11 31.93
CA ASN A 609 9.39 4.76 31.20
C ASN A 609 8.89 5.92 30.32
N LYS A 610 7.73 5.77 29.68
CA LYS A 610 7.11 6.77 28.80
C LYS A 610 5.59 6.70 28.95
N LEU A 611 4.95 7.84 28.96
CA LEU A 611 3.50 7.98 28.78
C LEU A 611 3.24 9.31 28.07
N ASP A 612 2.86 9.22 26.81
CA ASP A 612 2.56 10.37 25.97
C ASP A 612 1.10 10.32 25.56
N LEU A 613 0.39 11.43 25.68
CA LEU A 613 -0.94 11.63 25.12
C LEU A 613 -0.81 12.56 23.91
N ARG A 614 -1.58 12.28 22.87
CA ARG A 614 -1.66 13.14 21.68
C ARG A 614 -3.10 13.32 21.24
N ALA A 615 -3.41 14.46 20.66
CA ALA A 615 -4.69 14.73 20.02
C ALA A 615 -4.46 15.59 18.79
N SER A 616 -5.22 15.34 17.73
CA SER A 616 -5.16 16.12 16.50
C SER A 616 -6.55 16.29 15.89
N TYR A 617 -6.73 17.44 15.23
CA TYR A 617 -7.91 17.74 14.43
C TYR A 617 -7.48 18.50 13.19
N GLY A 618 -8.08 18.19 12.05
CA GLY A 618 -7.80 18.95 10.84
C GLY A 618 -8.73 18.61 9.69
N THR A 619 -8.55 19.39 8.63
CA THR A 619 -9.29 19.26 7.39
C THR A 619 -8.34 19.01 6.24
N GLN A 620 -8.81 18.28 5.24
CA GLN A 620 -8.10 17.98 4.00
C GLN A 620 -9.08 18.00 2.84
N GLY A 621 -8.59 18.19 1.64
CA GLY A 621 -9.36 18.06 0.42
C GLY A 621 -8.87 16.89 -0.42
N ARG A 622 -9.62 16.59 -1.46
CA ARG A 622 -9.22 15.68 -2.50
C ARG A 622 -9.86 16.08 -3.82
N SER A 623 -9.06 16.11 -4.89
CA SER A 623 -9.52 16.34 -6.26
C SER A 623 -9.49 15.02 -7.05
N ALA A 624 -10.33 14.06 -6.62
CA ALA A 624 -10.31 12.68 -7.11
C ALA A 624 -11.06 12.50 -8.41
N ILE A 625 -10.74 13.30 -9.41
CA ILE A 625 -11.32 13.23 -10.76
C ILE A 625 -10.23 13.21 -11.81
N ASP A 626 -10.55 12.64 -12.96
CA ASP A 626 -9.66 12.64 -14.12
C ASP A 626 -9.57 14.04 -14.74
N PRO A 627 -8.49 14.35 -15.48
CA PRO A 627 -8.37 15.61 -16.20
C PRO A 627 -9.58 15.85 -17.12
N TYR A 628 -10.03 17.09 -17.16
CA TYR A 628 -11.13 17.57 -18.02
C TYR A 628 -12.54 17.07 -17.68
N GLN A 629 -12.73 16.23 -16.67
CA GLN A 629 -14.03 15.63 -16.29
C GLN A 629 -15.11 16.67 -15.95
N TRP A 630 -14.71 17.89 -15.53
CA TRP A 630 -15.63 18.99 -15.29
C TRP A 630 -16.13 19.68 -16.58
N MET A 631 -15.47 19.41 -17.72
CA MET A 631 -15.75 20.08 -19.00
C MET A 631 -16.85 19.35 -19.80
N PHE A 632 -17.55 20.12 -20.60
CA PHE A 632 -18.30 19.59 -21.73
C PHE A 632 -17.30 19.13 -22.81
N LEU A 633 -17.39 17.87 -23.21
CA LEU A 633 -16.48 17.26 -24.16
C LEU A 633 -17.27 16.76 -25.38
N ALA A 634 -16.71 16.99 -26.56
CA ALA A 634 -17.19 16.45 -27.82
C ALA A 634 -16.13 15.51 -28.41
N GLY A 635 -16.57 14.43 -28.99
CA GLY A 635 -15.72 13.46 -29.68
C GLY A 635 -16.11 13.29 -31.13
N ALA A 636 -15.17 12.81 -31.95
CA ALA A 636 -15.45 12.46 -33.32
C ALA A 636 -16.47 11.31 -33.39
N THR A 637 -17.47 11.44 -34.21
CA THR A 637 -18.51 10.42 -34.48
C THR A 637 -18.78 10.34 -35.98
N ARG A 638 -19.47 9.28 -36.39
CA ARG A 638 -19.95 9.11 -37.76
C ARG A 638 -21.46 9.08 -37.78
N TYR A 639 -22.02 9.83 -38.70
CA TYR A 639 -23.42 9.79 -39.06
C TYR A 639 -23.55 9.58 -40.57
N GLN A 640 -24.15 8.47 -40.97
CA GLN A 640 -24.27 8.09 -42.42
C GLN A 640 -22.91 8.21 -43.15
N GLU A 641 -21.86 7.63 -42.60
CA GLU A 641 -20.48 7.62 -43.08
C GLU A 641 -19.77 8.98 -43.12
N LYS A 642 -20.45 10.08 -42.81
CA LYS A 642 -19.86 11.41 -42.69
C LYS A 642 -19.26 11.62 -41.29
N SER A 643 -18.07 12.20 -41.25
CA SER A 643 -17.43 12.60 -40.00
C SER A 643 -18.21 13.76 -39.36
N GLY A 644 -18.47 13.69 -38.09
CA GLY A 644 -19.15 14.69 -37.26
C GLY A 644 -18.59 14.74 -35.85
N LEU A 645 -19.18 15.61 -35.03
CA LEU A 645 -18.89 15.70 -33.60
C LEU A 645 -20.13 15.30 -32.79
N GLY A 646 -19.95 14.40 -31.86
CA GLY A 646 -20.98 14.01 -30.89
C GLY A 646 -20.57 14.40 -29.48
N ILE A 647 -21.55 14.56 -28.59
CA ILE A 647 -21.28 14.80 -27.15
C ILE A 647 -20.69 13.53 -26.56
N SER A 648 -19.52 13.62 -25.94
CA SER A 648 -18.90 12.54 -25.19
C SER A 648 -19.04 12.71 -23.67
N SER A 649 -19.16 13.94 -23.16
CA SER A 649 -19.43 14.25 -21.74
C SER A 649 -20.11 15.61 -21.63
N VAL A 650 -21.09 15.72 -20.74
CA VAL A 650 -21.76 17.02 -20.47
C VAL A 650 -21.01 17.85 -19.45
N GLY A 651 -20.08 17.23 -18.68
CA GLY A 651 -19.33 17.91 -17.65
C GLY A 651 -20.18 18.44 -16.49
N ASN A 652 -19.51 19.08 -15.54
CA ASN A 652 -20.14 19.79 -14.41
C ASN A 652 -19.25 20.95 -13.93
N TYR A 653 -19.64 22.18 -14.24
CA TYR A 653 -18.92 23.40 -13.87
C TYR A 653 -18.97 23.74 -12.36
N ASN A 654 -19.77 23.01 -11.56
CA ASN A 654 -19.80 23.12 -10.11
C ASN A 654 -18.96 22.05 -9.40
N LEU A 655 -18.16 21.29 -10.14
CA LEU A 655 -17.35 20.21 -9.59
C LEU A 655 -16.18 20.78 -8.79
N GLY A 656 -16.16 20.50 -7.50
CA GLY A 656 -15.21 21.01 -6.52
C GLY A 656 -14.55 19.92 -5.71
N TRP A 657 -13.87 20.32 -4.64
CA TRP A 657 -13.14 19.43 -3.75
C TRP A 657 -14.06 18.47 -3.00
N GLU A 658 -13.66 17.19 -2.92
CA GLU A 658 -14.08 16.34 -1.82
C GLU A 658 -13.41 16.85 -0.55
N LYS A 659 -14.11 16.81 0.59
CA LYS A 659 -13.62 17.33 1.87
C LYS A 659 -13.52 16.22 2.90
N GLN A 660 -12.47 16.27 3.71
CA GLN A 660 -12.28 15.37 4.84
C GLN A 660 -12.07 16.18 6.11
N LYS A 661 -12.72 15.76 7.21
CA LYS A 661 -12.45 16.21 8.57
C LYS A 661 -12.02 15.00 9.37
N GLN A 662 -10.94 15.11 10.10
CA GLN A 662 -10.44 14.02 10.92
C GLN A 662 -10.09 14.49 12.31
N PHE A 663 -10.59 13.76 13.32
CA PHE A 663 -10.22 13.87 14.72
C PHE A 663 -9.51 12.57 15.12
N SER A 664 -8.42 12.69 15.87
CA SER A 664 -7.68 11.55 16.43
C SER A 664 -7.21 11.87 17.83
N VAL A 665 -7.29 10.88 18.73
CA VAL A 665 -6.70 10.93 20.07
C VAL A 665 -5.99 9.63 20.35
N GLY A 666 -4.78 9.69 20.91
CA GLY A 666 -3.95 8.50 21.13
C GLY A 666 -3.09 8.61 22.37
N ALA A 667 -2.71 7.44 22.88
CA ALA A 667 -1.77 7.27 23.98
C ALA A 667 -0.63 6.34 23.56
N GLU A 668 0.59 6.65 23.98
CA GLU A 668 1.77 5.83 23.81
C GLU A 668 2.38 5.52 25.17
N LEU A 669 2.58 4.26 25.46
CA LEU A 669 3.10 3.74 26.72
C LEU A 669 4.38 2.96 26.46
N THR A 670 5.42 3.20 27.29
CA THR A 670 6.57 2.30 27.44
C THR A 670 6.79 2.06 28.91
N ALA A 671 6.96 0.80 29.30
CA ALA A 671 7.02 0.41 30.71
C ALA A 671 7.97 -0.77 30.96
N PHE A 672 8.28 -1.04 32.24
CA PHE A 672 9.09 -2.17 32.72
C PHE A 672 10.49 -2.20 32.05
N ASP A 673 11.24 -1.10 32.23
CA ASP A 673 12.55 -0.89 31.59
C ASP A 673 12.50 -0.97 30.06
N SER A 674 11.43 -0.40 29.48
CA SER A 674 11.14 -0.38 28.06
C SER A 674 10.89 -1.78 27.44
N ARG A 675 10.55 -2.77 28.24
CA ARG A 675 10.16 -4.11 27.75
C ARG A 675 8.74 -4.13 27.19
N LEU A 676 7.83 -3.35 27.74
CA LEU A 676 6.48 -3.18 27.22
C LEU A 676 6.40 -1.90 26.37
N THR A 677 6.00 -2.03 25.14
CA THR A 677 5.60 -0.91 24.28
C THR A 677 4.16 -1.11 23.86
N ALA A 678 3.31 -0.11 24.10
CA ALA A 678 1.92 -0.15 23.68
C ALA A 678 1.49 1.21 23.13
N SER A 679 0.58 1.18 22.16
CA SER A 679 -0.12 2.38 21.70
C SER A 679 -1.59 2.08 21.47
N ALA A 680 -2.45 3.03 21.81
CA ALA A 680 -3.86 2.98 21.51
C ALA A 680 -4.29 4.30 20.88
N GLU A 681 -5.13 4.24 19.85
CA GLU A 681 -5.61 5.43 19.15
C GLU A 681 -7.08 5.26 18.75
N PHE A 682 -7.87 6.29 18.95
CA PHE A 682 -9.23 6.42 18.46
C PHE A 682 -9.28 7.50 17.39
N TYR A 683 -10.05 7.28 16.31
CA TYR A 683 -10.25 8.27 15.27
C TYR A 683 -11.67 8.31 14.72
N VAL A 684 -12.05 9.49 14.24
CA VAL A 684 -13.25 9.73 13.41
C VAL A 684 -12.80 10.48 12.16
N LYS A 685 -13.14 9.94 10.99
CA LYS A 685 -12.81 10.47 9.68
C LYS A 685 -14.11 10.67 8.89
N ASP A 686 -14.54 11.91 8.76
CA ASP A 686 -15.71 12.33 7.98
C ASP A 686 -15.29 12.78 6.59
N ASN A 687 -15.73 12.08 5.55
CA ASN A 687 -15.54 12.45 4.16
C ASN A 687 -16.87 12.98 3.62
N THR A 688 -16.88 14.22 3.16
CA THR A 688 -18.10 14.93 2.70
C THR A 688 -17.88 15.47 1.30
N ASP A 689 -18.96 15.82 0.64
CA ASP A 689 -18.94 16.32 -0.74
C ASP A 689 -18.22 15.35 -1.72
N LEU A 690 -18.36 14.03 -1.47
CA LEU A 690 -17.74 12.99 -2.29
C LEU A 690 -18.32 13.03 -3.72
N HIS A 691 -17.45 12.79 -4.68
CA HIS A 691 -17.83 12.64 -6.09
C HIS A 691 -18.64 11.37 -6.28
N MET A 692 -19.78 11.52 -6.93
CA MET A 692 -20.70 10.43 -7.23
C MET A 692 -21.41 10.69 -8.57
N ASN A 693 -21.50 9.68 -9.41
CA ASN A 693 -22.36 9.71 -10.58
C ASN A 693 -23.83 9.66 -10.13
N VAL A 694 -24.53 10.75 -10.35
CA VAL A 694 -25.96 10.88 -10.06
C VAL A 694 -26.75 10.50 -11.30
N PRO A 695 -27.64 9.49 -11.25
CA PRO A 695 -28.41 9.05 -12.39
C PRO A 695 -29.44 10.12 -12.82
N TYR A 696 -29.63 10.25 -14.13
CA TYR A 696 -30.62 11.11 -14.77
C TYR A 696 -31.52 10.29 -15.70
N PRO A 697 -32.78 10.71 -15.91
CA PRO A 697 -33.65 10.07 -16.89
C PRO A 697 -33.03 10.14 -18.29
N SER A 698 -33.02 9.05 -19.03
CA SER A 698 -32.47 8.98 -20.41
C SER A 698 -33.09 10.01 -21.36
N THR A 699 -34.29 10.47 -21.06
CA THR A 699 -34.98 11.55 -21.81
C THR A 699 -34.27 12.91 -21.74
N SER A 700 -33.35 13.10 -20.76
CA SER A 700 -32.49 14.29 -20.66
C SER A 700 -31.31 14.29 -21.62
N GLY A 701 -31.11 13.20 -22.38
CA GLY A 701 -29.95 13.02 -23.26
C GLY A 701 -28.69 12.57 -22.57
N VAL A 702 -28.68 12.41 -21.23
CA VAL A 702 -27.57 11.88 -20.42
C VAL A 702 -28.13 10.93 -19.38
N THR A 703 -27.36 9.89 -19.07
CA THR A 703 -27.76 8.87 -18.09
C THR A 703 -27.25 9.18 -16.69
N GLU A 704 -26.16 9.94 -16.56
CA GLU A 704 -25.56 10.29 -15.27
C GLU A 704 -24.70 11.57 -15.37
N ILE A 705 -24.54 12.26 -14.25
CA ILE A 705 -23.65 13.43 -14.12
C ILE A 705 -22.85 13.29 -12.82
N LEU A 706 -21.52 13.50 -12.88
CA LEU A 706 -20.67 13.53 -11.70
C LEU A 706 -20.92 14.77 -10.86
N LYS A 707 -21.19 14.58 -9.55
CA LYS A 707 -21.51 15.67 -8.61
C LYS A 707 -20.84 15.45 -7.24
N ASN A 708 -20.61 16.56 -6.53
CA ASN A 708 -20.23 16.56 -5.12
C ASN A 708 -21.49 16.39 -4.24
N THR A 709 -21.81 15.19 -3.79
CA THR A 709 -23.11 14.98 -3.12
C THR A 709 -23.13 13.93 -2.00
N ALA A 710 -22.25 12.94 -2.02
CA ALA A 710 -22.27 11.87 -1.06
C ALA A 710 -21.37 12.14 0.17
N SER A 711 -21.57 11.39 1.25
CA SER A 711 -20.71 11.47 2.44
C SER A 711 -20.55 10.10 3.10
N LEU A 712 -19.36 9.89 3.68
CA LEU A 712 -18.94 8.64 4.29
C LEU A 712 -18.19 8.91 5.59
N ARG A 713 -18.48 8.17 6.65
CA ARG A 713 -17.75 8.20 7.93
C ARG A 713 -17.00 6.90 8.17
N ASN A 714 -15.75 7.02 8.63
CA ASN A 714 -14.97 5.93 9.20
C ASN A 714 -14.69 6.25 10.68
N THR A 715 -15.06 5.35 11.57
CA THR A 715 -14.77 5.45 13.01
C THR A 715 -14.01 4.22 13.43
N GLY A 716 -12.86 4.39 14.09
CA GLY A 716 -12.02 3.23 14.40
C GLY A 716 -11.18 3.38 15.66
N VAL A 717 -10.68 2.22 16.09
CA VAL A 717 -9.72 2.06 17.18
C VAL A 717 -8.54 1.25 16.68
N GLU A 718 -7.35 1.72 16.98
CA GLU A 718 -6.07 1.06 16.67
C GLU A 718 -5.37 0.72 17.98
N LEU A 719 -4.82 -0.49 18.08
CA LEU A 719 -4.06 -0.97 19.23
C LEU A 719 -2.78 -1.66 18.73
N MET A 720 -1.64 -1.31 19.33
CA MET A 720 -0.39 -2.02 19.17
C MET A 720 0.18 -2.35 20.54
N VAL A 721 0.65 -3.58 20.70
CA VAL A 721 1.35 -4.04 21.91
C VAL A 721 2.52 -4.91 21.50
N ALA A 722 3.70 -4.64 22.06
CA ALA A 722 4.89 -5.49 21.97
C ALA A 722 5.49 -5.66 23.35
N TYR A 723 5.99 -6.86 23.68
CA TYR A 723 6.56 -7.15 24.98
C TYR A 723 7.82 -8.00 24.86
N GLU A 724 8.97 -7.44 25.27
CA GLU A 724 10.20 -8.20 25.41
C GLU A 724 10.15 -9.07 26.69
N ILE A 725 10.12 -10.38 26.48
CA ILE A 725 9.94 -11.34 27.59
C ILE A 725 11.15 -11.39 28.52
N PHE A 726 12.35 -11.36 27.94
CA PHE A 726 13.59 -11.48 28.69
C PHE A 726 14.18 -10.10 29.04
N ASP A 727 15.03 -10.06 30.07
CA ASP A 727 15.82 -8.87 30.38
C ASP A 727 16.81 -8.59 29.23
N ARG A 728 17.07 -7.33 28.91
CA ARG A 728 18.03 -6.89 27.87
C ARG A 728 19.48 -7.40 28.10
N LYS A 729 19.79 -7.87 29.30
CA LYS A 729 21.09 -8.50 29.62
C LYS A 729 21.13 -9.99 29.25
N SER A 730 20.02 -10.57 28.88
CA SER A 730 19.93 -11.98 28.46
C SER A 730 20.52 -12.19 27.06
N ASP A 731 21.15 -13.34 26.85
CA ASP A 731 21.54 -13.80 25.51
C ASP A 731 20.32 -14.13 24.62
N PHE A 732 19.12 -14.24 25.22
CA PHE A 732 17.86 -14.49 24.56
C PHE A 732 17.02 -13.21 24.53
N SER A 733 16.46 -12.90 23.37
CA SER A 733 15.44 -11.89 23.17
C SER A 733 14.24 -12.56 22.54
N VAL A 734 13.03 -12.34 23.09
CA VAL A 734 11.77 -12.82 22.51
C VAL A 734 10.71 -11.73 22.71
N GLU A 735 10.35 -11.11 21.62
CA GLU A 735 9.36 -10.02 21.57
C GLU A 735 8.13 -10.44 20.74
N PRO A 736 7.09 -11.03 21.33
CA PRO A 736 5.77 -11.11 20.69
C PRO A 736 5.16 -9.72 20.54
N TYR A 737 4.45 -9.52 19.42
CA TYR A 737 3.71 -8.29 19.18
C TYR A 737 2.36 -8.56 18.53
N VAL A 738 1.43 -7.62 18.72
CA VAL A 738 0.11 -7.60 18.07
C VAL A 738 -0.23 -6.18 17.61
N ASN A 739 -0.73 -6.09 16.40
CA ASN A 739 -1.33 -4.89 15.80
C ASN A 739 -2.79 -5.20 15.48
N LEU A 740 -3.71 -4.42 16.00
CA LEU A 740 -5.14 -4.62 15.81
C LEU A 740 -5.79 -3.28 15.42
N ALA A 741 -6.61 -3.28 14.39
CA ALA A 741 -7.42 -2.15 14.00
C ALA A 741 -8.85 -2.59 13.75
N TYR A 742 -9.79 -1.87 14.37
CA TYR A 742 -11.22 -1.94 14.09
C TYR A 742 -11.63 -0.68 13.33
N ASN A 743 -12.39 -0.82 12.25
CA ASN A 743 -12.91 0.30 11.47
C ASN A 743 -14.37 0.06 11.10
N LYS A 744 -15.27 0.90 11.62
CA LYS A 744 -16.66 0.94 11.21
C LYS A 744 -16.82 2.00 10.12
N GLN A 745 -17.21 1.56 8.92
CA GLN A 745 -17.57 2.44 7.81
C GLN A 745 -19.07 2.66 7.77
N GLU A 746 -19.52 3.88 7.48
CA GLU A 746 -20.94 4.23 7.40
C GLU A 746 -21.19 5.29 6.33
N VAL A 747 -22.15 5.05 5.43
CA VAL A 747 -22.63 6.05 4.48
C VAL A 747 -23.52 7.04 5.24
N THR A 748 -23.16 8.34 5.25
CA THR A 748 -23.90 9.34 6.04
C THR A 748 -24.79 10.23 5.18
N LYS A 749 -24.54 10.33 3.88
CA LYS A 749 -25.35 11.09 2.94
C LYS A 749 -25.25 10.51 1.52
N LEU A 750 -26.31 10.59 0.75
CA LEU A 750 -26.38 10.36 -0.70
C LEU A 750 -26.99 11.57 -1.40
N PHE A 751 -27.21 11.51 -2.72
CA PHE A 751 -27.84 12.59 -3.48
C PHE A 751 -29.32 12.74 -3.13
N ASP A 752 -29.90 13.93 -3.31
CA ASP A 752 -31.26 14.26 -2.85
C ASP A 752 -32.34 13.39 -3.51
N GLY A 753 -32.16 12.98 -4.76
CA GLY A 753 -33.05 12.03 -5.47
C GLY A 753 -33.00 10.60 -4.95
N ALA A 754 -32.03 10.25 -4.07
CA ALA A 754 -31.98 8.96 -3.41
C ALA A 754 -33.02 8.80 -2.29
N LYS A 755 -33.95 9.75 -2.13
CA LYS A 755 -35.01 9.76 -1.12
C LYS A 755 -36.36 9.87 -1.81
N ALA A 756 -37.12 8.78 -1.88
CA ALA A 756 -38.47 8.79 -2.38
C ALA A 756 -39.50 8.39 -1.30
N GLY A 757 -40.57 9.13 -1.15
CA GLY A 757 -41.62 8.87 -0.18
C GLY A 757 -41.15 8.92 1.29
N GLY A 758 -40.07 9.69 1.57
CA GLY A 758 -39.50 9.78 2.92
C GLY A 758 -38.59 8.64 3.33
N LYS A 759 -38.39 7.62 2.48
CA LYS A 759 -37.49 6.49 2.70
C LYS A 759 -36.20 6.66 1.90
N TYR A 760 -35.08 6.18 2.45
CA TYR A 760 -33.79 6.15 1.76
C TYR A 760 -33.77 5.00 0.77
N TRP A 761 -33.24 5.26 -0.44
CA TRP A 761 -33.04 4.24 -1.46
C TRP A 761 -31.69 3.58 -1.29
N ALA A 762 -31.65 2.27 -1.57
CA ALA A 762 -30.41 1.60 -1.88
C ALA A 762 -29.96 2.01 -3.28
N VAL A 763 -28.74 2.54 -3.39
CA VAL A 763 -28.11 2.83 -4.68
C VAL A 763 -27.18 1.68 -4.98
N GLU A 764 -27.48 0.94 -6.06
CA GLU A 764 -26.63 -0.16 -6.51
C GLU A 764 -25.51 0.38 -7.39
N GLN A 765 -24.31 -0.11 -7.14
CA GLN A 765 -23.14 0.12 -7.99
C GLN A 765 -22.21 -1.08 -7.95
N GLN A 766 -21.98 -1.73 -9.09
CA GLN A 766 -21.01 -2.82 -9.23
C GLN A 766 -21.12 -3.88 -8.11
N LEU A 767 -22.30 -4.46 -7.94
CA LEU A 767 -22.62 -5.49 -6.94
C LEU A 767 -22.74 -4.97 -5.49
N LEU A 768 -22.59 -3.68 -5.27
CA LEU A 768 -22.67 -3.07 -3.94
C LEU A 768 -23.92 -2.21 -3.81
N THR A 769 -24.32 -1.96 -2.58
CA THR A 769 -25.34 -0.97 -2.28
C THR A 769 -24.86 0.02 -1.22
N TRP A 770 -25.28 1.26 -1.38
CA TRP A 770 -25.04 2.36 -0.46
C TRP A 770 -26.37 2.77 0.16
N ILE A 771 -26.42 2.64 1.50
CA ILE A 771 -27.61 2.94 2.28
C ILE A 771 -27.19 3.84 3.42
N VAL A 772 -27.86 4.98 3.61
CA VAL A 772 -27.57 5.92 4.68
C VAL A 772 -27.74 5.24 6.05
N GLY A 773 -26.76 5.40 6.93
CA GLY A 773 -26.70 4.76 8.25
C GLY A 773 -26.15 3.33 8.25
N GLN A 774 -25.69 2.84 7.08
CA GLN A 774 -25.15 1.47 6.95
C GLN A 774 -23.76 1.46 6.32
N PRO A 775 -22.98 0.38 6.50
CA PRO A 775 -21.73 0.19 5.78
C PRO A 775 -22.00 -0.08 4.30
N VAL A 776 -20.98 0.10 3.47
CA VAL A 776 -21.00 -0.36 2.07
C VAL A 776 -21.08 -1.89 2.07
N GLN A 777 -22.14 -2.44 1.48
CA GLN A 777 -22.43 -3.87 1.53
C GLN A 777 -22.80 -4.44 0.17
N PHE A 778 -22.72 -5.76 0.06
CA PHE A 778 -23.13 -6.47 -1.15
C PHE A 778 -24.66 -6.42 -1.36
N TYR A 779 -25.05 -6.44 -2.63
CA TYR A 779 -26.41 -6.36 -3.11
C TYR A 779 -26.66 -7.51 -4.10
N ALA A 780 -27.52 -8.45 -3.73
CA ALA A 780 -27.74 -9.67 -4.51
C ALA A 780 -29.11 -10.28 -4.21
N PRO A 781 -29.65 -11.12 -5.09
CA PRO A 781 -30.81 -11.97 -4.79
C PRO A 781 -30.53 -12.86 -3.57
N ILE A 782 -31.50 -12.99 -2.68
CA ILE A 782 -31.35 -13.76 -1.45
C ILE A 782 -31.83 -15.19 -1.69
N TRP A 783 -30.91 -16.14 -1.64
CA TRP A 783 -31.20 -17.56 -1.79
C TRP A 783 -32.13 -18.09 -0.67
N ALA A 784 -33.19 -18.76 -1.04
CA ALA A 784 -34.18 -19.34 -0.12
C ALA A 784 -34.10 -20.88 -0.02
N GLY A 785 -33.34 -21.52 -0.92
CA GLY A 785 -33.20 -22.97 -0.91
C GLY A 785 -33.72 -23.65 -2.19
N VAL A 786 -33.84 -24.95 -2.12
CA VAL A 786 -34.39 -25.79 -3.18
C VAL A 786 -35.80 -26.21 -2.78
N ASN A 787 -36.78 -26.13 -3.70
CA ASN A 787 -38.09 -26.60 -3.50
C ASN A 787 -38.06 -28.16 -3.37
N LYS A 788 -38.41 -28.66 -2.20
CA LYS A 788 -38.29 -30.12 -1.89
C LYS A 788 -39.18 -31.02 -2.74
N LYS A 789 -40.25 -30.46 -3.32
CA LYS A 789 -41.19 -31.26 -4.15
C LYS A 789 -40.78 -31.25 -5.63
N THR A 790 -40.25 -30.14 -6.12
CA THR A 790 -40.02 -29.95 -7.57
C THR A 790 -38.56 -29.89 -7.95
N GLY A 791 -37.65 -29.70 -6.97
CA GLY A 791 -36.23 -29.45 -7.22
C GLY A 791 -35.92 -28.12 -7.84
N ALA A 792 -36.88 -27.17 -7.90
CA ALA A 792 -36.66 -25.83 -8.43
C ALA A 792 -35.86 -24.95 -7.45
N PRO A 793 -34.99 -24.08 -7.94
CA PRO A 793 -34.35 -23.06 -7.10
C PRO A 793 -35.37 -22.10 -6.55
N GLN A 794 -35.11 -21.50 -5.38
CA GLN A 794 -35.98 -20.50 -4.77
C GLN A 794 -35.19 -19.33 -4.23
N TRP A 795 -35.73 -18.12 -4.41
CA TRP A 795 -35.19 -16.87 -3.87
C TRP A 795 -36.30 -16.11 -3.15
N TYR A 796 -35.91 -15.42 -2.06
CA TYR A 796 -36.82 -14.54 -1.35
C TYR A 796 -37.09 -13.29 -2.18
N LEU A 797 -38.37 -12.92 -2.32
CA LEU A 797 -38.75 -11.63 -2.89
C LEU A 797 -38.46 -10.49 -1.90
N PRO A 798 -38.03 -9.32 -2.38
CA PRO A 798 -37.82 -8.16 -1.51
C PRO A 798 -39.11 -7.71 -0.84
N GLY A 799 -38.99 -7.15 0.34
CA GLY A 799 -40.07 -6.41 1.00
C GLY A 799 -40.20 -4.98 0.46
N ASP A 800 -41.09 -4.21 1.06
CA ASP A 800 -41.30 -2.80 0.71
C ASP A 800 -40.10 -1.90 1.11
N ASP A 801 -39.31 -2.34 2.08
CA ASP A 801 -38.11 -1.64 2.56
C ASP A 801 -36.86 -2.20 1.90
N MET A 802 -36.42 -1.58 0.80
CA MET A 802 -35.23 -1.95 0.04
C MET A 802 -33.91 -1.82 0.83
N THR A 803 -33.94 -1.18 2.01
CA THR A 803 -32.75 -1.01 2.86
C THR A 803 -32.51 -2.22 3.76
N LYS A 804 -33.37 -3.23 3.72
CA LYS A 804 -33.32 -4.43 4.57
C LYS A 804 -33.38 -5.71 3.76
N THR A 805 -32.76 -6.73 4.30
CA THR A 805 -32.92 -8.09 3.79
C THR A 805 -34.27 -8.63 4.24
N THR A 806 -35.08 -9.14 3.28
CA THR A 806 -36.34 -9.84 3.55
C THR A 806 -36.15 -11.34 3.32
N LYS A 807 -36.54 -12.15 4.30
CA LYS A 807 -36.52 -13.63 4.26
C LYS A 807 -37.87 -14.15 4.73
N ASP A 808 -38.91 -13.92 3.93
CA ASP A 808 -40.24 -14.40 4.19
C ASP A 808 -40.48 -15.71 3.41
N PRO A 809 -40.64 -16.86 4.08
CA PRO A 809 -40.86 -18.14 3.40
C PRO A 809 -42.12 -18.21 2.55
N SER A 810 -43.10 -17.34 2.80
CA SER A 810 -44.32 -17.24 2.01
C SER A 810 -44.14 -16.43 0.72
N ARG A 811 -43.06 -15.66 0.61
CA ARG A 811 -42.77 -14.77 -0.51
C ARG A 811 -41.47 -15.22 -1.21
N VAL A 812 -41.55 -16.34 -1.91
CA VAL A 812 -40.44 -16.90 -2.68
C VAL A 812 -40.83 -17.02 -4.15
N THR A 813 -39.85 -16.93 -5.04
CA THR A 813 -39.96 -17.17 -6.46
C THR A 813 -38.97 -18.22 -6.92
N SER A 814 -39.37 -19.03 -7.93
CA SER A 814 -38.46 -19.92 -8.64
C SER A 814 -37.99 -19.35 -9.98
N ASP A 815 -38.50 -18.20 -10.36
CA ASP A 815 -38.08 -17.46 -11.54
C ASP A 815 -36.98 -16.47 -11.15
N TYR A 816 -35.76 -16.69 -11.67
CA TYR A 816 -34.61 -15.81 -11.38
C TYR A 816 -34.77 -14.37 -11.88
N SER A 817 -35.54 -14.17 -12.96
CA SER A 817 -35.83 -12.82 -13.48
C SER A 817 -36.66 -11.97 -12.52
N LEU A 818 -37.42 -12.61 -11.61
CA LEU A 818 -38.17 -11.95 -10.55
C LEU A 818 -37.42 -11.87 -9.22
N ALA A 819 -36.26 -12.53 -9.11
CA ALA A 819 -35.44 -12.56 -7.91
C ALA A 819 -34.61 -11.27 -7.80
N LEU A 820 -35.29 -10.18 -7.47
CA LEU A 820 -34.62 -8.85 -7.33
C LEU A 820 -33.58 -8.88 -6.21
N SER A 821 -32.47 -8.13 -6.43
CA SER A 821 -31.41 -7.96 -5.44
C SER A 821 -31.91 -7.23 -4.18
N GLN A 822 -31.30 -7.55 -3.05
CA GLN A 822 -31.57 -6.95 -1.73
C GLN A 822 -30.28 -6.62 -1.02
N ALA A 823 -30.32 -5.72 -0.07
CA ALA A 823 -29.20 -5.46 0.86
C ALA A 823 -28.92 -6.75 1.65
N THR A 824 -27.70 -7.26 1.58
CA THR A 824 -27.34 -8.57 2.15
C THR A 824 -26.89 -8.52 3.60
N GLY A 825 -26.56 -7.34 4.13
CA GLY A 825 -25.88 -7.18 5.43
C GLY A 825 -24.45 -7.70 5.46
N LYS A 826 -23.82 -7.93 4.29
CA LYS A 826 -22.46 -8.48 4.16
C LYS A 826 -21.51 -7.39 3.70
N ASN A 827 -20.51 -7.05 4.56
CA ASN A 827 -19.59 -5.96 4.31
C ASN A 827 -18.58 -6.31 3.20
N ARG A 828 -18.35 -5.37 2.31
CA ARG A 828 -17.27 -5.46 1.33
C ARG A 828 -15.90 -5.27 1.98
N ASN A 829 -15.77 -4.30 2.89
CA ASN A 829 -14.53 -4.00 3.59
C ASN A 829 -14.47 -4.76 4.92
N PRO A 830 -13.29 -5.24 5.35
CA PRO A 830 -13.16 -5.90 6.64
C PRO A 830 -13.36 -4.90 7.78
N ASP A 831 -14.04 -5.34 8.85
CA ASP A 831 -14.17 -4.53 10.06
C ASP A 831 -12.90 -4.60 10.93
N TRP A 832 -12.28 -5.78 10.99
CA TRP A 832 -11.08 -6.03 11.76
C TRP A 832 -9.90 -6.37 10.86
N THR A 833 -8.79 -5.68 11.07
CA THR A 833 -7.54 -5.92 10.36
C THR A 833 -6.37 -5.84 11.30
N GLY A 834 -5.30 -6.52 10.97
CA GLY A 834 -4.10 -6.43 11.78
C GLY A 834 -3.06 -7.48 11.43
N GLY A 835 -2.12 -7.61 12.35
CA GLY A 835 -1.09 -8.61 12.32
C GLY A 835 -0.59 -8.91 13.72
N PHE A 836 0.05 -10.04 13.87
CA PHE A 836 0.76 -10.43 15.08
C PHE A 836 1.98 -11.24 14.68
N GLY A 837 2.91 -11.34 15.60
CA GLY A 837 4.13 -12.08 15.30
C GLY A 837 5.06 -12.17 16.49
N VAL A 838 6.26 -12.66 16.21
CA VAL A 838 7.32 -12.77 17.18
C VAL A 838 8.67 -12.42 16.53
N ARG A 839 9.47 -11.67 17.24
CA ARG A 839 10.90 -11.48 16.99
C ARG A 839 11.66 -12.20 18.08
N ALA A 840 12.61 -13.07 17.71
CA ALA A 840 13.44 -13.78 18.68
C ALA A 840 14.91 -13.74 18.24
N GLY A 841 15.81 -13.56 19.21
CA GLY A 841 17.24 -13.49 19.01
C GLY A 841 18.00 -14.40 19.98
N TRP A 842 19.09 -15.03 19.51
CA TRP A 842 20.00 -15.83 20.33
C TRP A 842 21.36 -15.99 19.67
N LYS A 843 22.41 -15.42 20.28
CA LYS A 843 23.82 -15.63 19.88
C LYS A 843 24.07 -15.52 18.36
N GLY A 844 23.53 -14.46 17.72
CA GLY A 844 23.67 -14.21 16.28
C GLY A 844 22.57 -14.83 15.44
N PHE A 845 21.74 -15.74 15.96
CA PHE A 845 20.49 -16.15 15.31
C PHE A 845 19.39 -15.12 15.54
N SER A 846 18.61 -14.87 14.52
CA SER A 846 17.37 -14.07 14.59
C SER A 846 16.25 -14.77 13.86
N LEU A 847 15.12 -14.92 14.53
CA LEU A 847 13.87 -15.44 13.96
C LEU A 847 12.81 -14.32 13.97
N VAL A 848 12.18 -14.10 12.82
CA VAL A 848 11.04 -13.21 12.69
C VAL A 848 9.89 -14.00 12.06
N ALA A 849 8.73 -14.02 12.69
CA ALA A 849 7.51 -14.58 12.10
C ALA A 849 6.37 -13.58 12.19
N ASP A 850 5.78 -13.25 11.04
CA ASP A 850 4.74 -12.22 10.90
C ASP A 850 3.46 -12.82 10.29
N PHE A 851 2.35 -12.65 10.98
CA PHE A 851 1.02 -12.99 10.51
C PHE A 851 0.24 -11.73 10.18
N SER A 852 -0.64 -11.80 9.18
CA SER A 852 -1.67 -10.79 8.94
C SER A 852 -3.05 -11.43 8.88
N PHE A 853 -4.08 -10.66 9.24
CA PHE A 853 -5.46 -11.12 9.19
C PHE A 853 -6.42 -10.01 8.77
N GLN A 854 -7.54 -10.43 8.15
CA GLN A 854 -8.71 -9.61 7.88
C GLN A 854 -9.95 -10.42 8.26
N LEU A 855 -10.85 -9.83 9.07
CA LEU A 855 -12.06 -10.51 9.55
C LEU A 855 -13.31 -9.70 9.18
N ASN A 856 -14.42 -10.39 9.07
CA ASN A 856 -15.71 -9.86 8.64
C ASN A 856 -15.67 -9.20 7.25
N LYS A 857 -14.94 -9.83 6.34
CA LYS A 857 -14.86 -9.46 4.92
C LYS A 857 -15.63 -10.48 4.10
N TYR A 858 -16.42 -9.99 3.15
CA TYR A 858 -17.11 -10.84 2.18
C TYR A 858 -16.63 -10.54 0.76
N LEU A 859 -16.78 -11.53 -0.10
CA LEU A 859 -16.30 -11.48 -1.48
C LEU A 859 -17.18 -12.37 -2.35
N VAL A 860 -17.50 -11.93 -3.55
CA VAL A 860 -18.18 -12.77 -4.52
C VAL A 860 -17.18 -13.75 -5.13
N ASN A 861 -17.40 -15.04 -4.86
CA ASN A 861 -16.71 -16.12 -5.56
C ASN A 861 -17.40 -16.38 -6.90
N ASN A 862 -17.04 -15.61 -7.92
CA ASN A 862 -17.62 -15.75 -9.24
C ASN A 862 -17.21 -17.06 -9.93
N ASP A 863 -16.11 -17.68 -9.51
CA ASP A 863 -15.66 -18.98 -10.02
C ASP A 863 -16.69 -20.09 -9.68
N ALA A 864 -17.44 -19.93 -8.58
CA ALA A 864 -18.49 -20.86 -8.20
C ALA A 864 -19.67 -20.88 -9.20
N ILE A 865 -19.96 -19.77 -9.88
CA ILE A 865 -21.00 -19.74 -10.94
C ILE A 865 -20.62 -20.67 -12.08
N PHE A 866 -19.34 -20.77 -12.40
CA PHE A 866 -18.85 -21.61 -13.48
C PHE A 866 -18.77 -23.08 -13.06
N THR A 867 -18.29 -23.36 -11.86
CA THR A 867 -18.00 -24.72 -11.39
C THR A 867 -19.20 -25.45 -10.80
N HIS A 868 -20.30 -24.75 -10.49
CA HIS A 868 -21.50 -25.33 -9.89
C HIS A 868 -22.76 -25.19 -10.76
N ASN A 869 -22.63 -24.74 -12.03
CA ASN A 869 -23.78 -24.59 -12.93
C ASN A 869 -23.73 -25.58 -14.09
N ILE A 870 -24.26 -26.78 -13.86
CA ILE A 870 -24.24 -27.88 -14.84
C ILE A 870 -25.12 -27.61 -16.05
N HIS A 871 -26.11 -26.76 -15.95
CA HIS A 871 -27.00 -26.42 -17.06
C HIS A 871 -26.35 -25.48 -18.06
N ARG A 872 -25.72 -24.39 -17.55
CA ARG A 872 -25.06 -23.38 -18.37
C ARG A 872 -23.72 -23.85 -18.92
N PHE A 873 -23.00 -24.67 -18.14
CA PHE A 873 -21.62 -25.12 -18.44
C PHE A 873 -21.59 -26.66 -18.63
N ALA A 874 -22.59 -27.19 -19.30
CA ALA A 874 -22.61 -28.58 -19.70
C ALA A 874 -21.38 -28.92 -20.57
N GLY A 875 -20.76 -30.06 -20.34
CA GLY A 875 -19.53 -30.46 -21.04
C GLY A 875 -18.23 -29.97 -20.46
N TYR A 876 -18.28 -29.08 -19.48
CA TYR A 876 -17.11 -28.62 -18.71
C TYR A 876 -16.95 -29.41 -17.39
N ASN A 877 -15.78 -29.31 -16.79
CA ASN A 877 -15.53 -29.87 -15.46
C ASN A 877 -16.31 -29.10 -14.38
N GLN A 878 -16.71 -29.78 -13.33
CA GLN A 878 -17.53 -29.26 -12.25
C GLN A 878 -16.93 -29.57 -10.88
N SER A 879 -17.42 -28.85 -9.86
CA SER A 879 -17.03 -29.02 -8.46
C SER A 879 -17.53 -30.39 -7.92
N LYS A 880 -16.70 -31.03 -7.09
CA LYS A 880 -17.05 -32.21 -6.31
C LYS A 880 -18.23 -31.99 -5.36
N ASP A 881 -18.47 -30.72 -4.97
CA ASP A 881 -19.59 -30.35 -4.09
C ASP A 881 -20.97 -30.74 -4.68
N LEU A 882 -21.06 -30.94 -5.99
CA LEU A 882 -22.28 -31.37 -6.68
C LEU A 882 -22.55 -32.86 -6.58
N ILE A 883 -21.52 -33.70 -6.29
CA ILE A 883 -21.65 -35.15 -6.24
C ILE A 883 -22.57 -35.54 -5.09
N GLY A 884 -23.71 -36.19 -5.41
CA GLY A 884 -24.69 -36.57 -4.43
C GLY A 884 -25.54 -35.44 -3.84
N ASN A 885 -25.31 -34.18 -4.28
CA ASN A 885 -25.93 -32.99 -3.70
C ASN A 885 -26.92 -32.29 -4.66
N LEU A 886 -27.18 -32.84 -5.85
CA LEU A 886 -28.26 -32.36 -6.71
C LEU A 886 -29.58 -32.94 -6.27
N TRP A 887 -30.65 -32.17 -6.37
CA TRP A 887 -31.98 -32.62 -6.07
C TRP A 887 -32.42 -33.72 -7.02
N THR A 888 -32.99 -34.80 -6.46
CA THR A 888 -33.71 -35.85 -7.14
C THR A 888 -34.93 -36.23 -6.28
N VAL A 889 -35.83 -37.03 -6.83
CA VAL A 889 -36.99 -37.54 -6.06
C VAL A 889 -36.52 -38.32 -4.82
N ASP A 890 -35.41 -39.05 -4.95
CA ASP A 890 -34.82 -39.84 -3.85
C ASP A 890 -33.94 -39.01 -2.89
N ASN A 891 -33.56 -37.78 -3.28
CA ASN A 891 -32.80 -36.83 -2.46
C ASN A 891 -33.48 -35.45 -2.44
N PRO A 892 -34.66 -35.29 -1.79
CA PRO A 892 -35.41 -34.02 -1.79
C PRO A 892 -34.80 -32.92 -0.92
N ASN A 893 -33.81 -33.24 -0.10
CA ASN A 893 -33.11 -32.27 0.78
C ASN A 893 -31.74 -31.82 0.23
N ALA A 894 -31.47 -32.06 -1.04
CA ALA A 894 -30.22 -31.70 -1.68
C ALA A 894 -29.94 -30.17 -1.62
N ALA A 895 -28.66 -29.82 -1.58
CA ALA A 895 -28.22 -28.41 -1.51
C ALA A 895 -28.38 -27.65 -2.82
N TYR A 896 -28.36 -28.36 -3.96
CA TYR A 896 -28.46 -27.76 -5.30
C TYR A 896 -29.73 -28.16 -6.01
N PRO A 897 -30.29 -27.32 -6.88
CA PRO A 897 -31.44 -27.59 -7.68
C PRO A 897 -31.31 -28.85 -8.57
N SER A 898 -32.43 -29.34 -9.09
CA SER A 898 -32.39 -30.47 -10.04
C SER A 898 -31.66 -30.06 -11.33
N LYS A 899 -31.21 -31.07 -12.08
CA LYS A 899 -30.52 -30.89 -13.36
C LYS A 899 -31.29 -30.08 -14.41
N ASN A 900 -32.60 -29.93 -14.23
CA ASN A 900 -33.48 -29.23 -15.18
C ASN A 900 -33.46 -27.72 -14.99
N TYR A 901 -32.75 -27.20 -13.95
CA TYR A 901 -32.61 -25.81 -13.64
C TYR A 901 -31.15 -25.41 -13.60
N HIS A 902 -30.85 -24.13 -13.68
CA HIS A 902 -29.52 -23.62 -13.35
C HIS A 902 -29.22 -23.95 -11.88
N THR A 903 -28.22 -24.76 -11.65
CA THR A 903 -27.85 -25.20 -10.28
C THR A 903 -27.16 -24.11 -9.47
N MET A 904 -26.61 -23.09 -10.13
CA MET A 904 -26.04 -21.89 -9.53
C MET A 904 -26.40 -20.65 -10.36
N GLU A 905 -26.77 -19.58 -9.68
CA GLU A 905 -26.93 -18.23 -10.22
C GLU A 905 -26.19 -17.24 -9.35
N PHE A 906 -26.09 -15.98 -9.82
CA PHE A 906 -25.55 -14.91 -9.00
C PHE A 906 -26.54 -14.55 -7.88
N ASP A 907 -26.29 -15.08 -6.68
CA ASP A 907 -27.08 -14.85 -5.47
C ASP A 907 -26.20 -14.97 -4.22
N THR A 908 -26.79 -14.95 -3.04
CA THR A 908 -26.04 -15.01 -1.78
C THR A 908 -25.24 -16.29 -1.55
N ARG A 909 -25.36 -17.35 -2.39
CA ARG A 909 -24.52 -18.55 -2.31
C ARG A 909 -23.10 -18.28 -2.76
N VAL A 910 -22.91 -17.40 -3.77
CA VAL A 910 -21.58 -17.01 -4.26
C VAL A 910 -20.96 -15.90 -3.42
N LEU A 911 -21.70 -15.32 -2.47
CA LEU A 911 -21.18 -14.31 -1.53
C LEU A 911 -20.61 -14.99 -0.29
N GLU A 912 -19.32 -15.28 -0.33
CA GLU A 912 -18.62 -16.04 0.68
C GLU A 912 -17.91 -15.17 1.71
N ASN A 913 -17.73 -15.70 2.92
CA ASN A 913 -16.88 -15.10 3.94
C ASN A 913 -15.41 -15.28 3.55
N ALA A 914 -14.77 -14.18 3.15
CA ALA A 914 -13.38 -14.09 2.74
C ALA A 914 -12.44 -13.62 3.88
N SER A 915 -12.85 -13.81 5.13
CA SER A 915 -11.97 -13.62 6.29
C SER A 915 -10.79 -14.60 6.21
N PHE A 916 -9.61 -14.12 6.55
CA PHE A 916 -8.41 -14.97 6.51
C PHE A 916 -7.37 -14.56 7.56
N MET A 917 -6.49 -15.49 7.87
CA MET A 917 -5.22 -15.30 8.56
C MET A 917 -4.11 -15.94 7.71
N ARG A 918 -2.98 -15.22 7.53
CA ARG A 918 -1.89 -15.67 6.67
C ARG A 918 -0.54 -15.45 7.34
N LEU A 919 0.31 -16.49 7.35
CA LEU A 919 1.74 -16.35 7.67
C LEU A 919 2.41 -15.63 6.51
N LYS A 920 2.61 -14.32 6.66
CA LYS A 920 3.15 -13.45 5.60
C LYS A 920 4.63 -13.61 5.42
N ASN A 921 5.34 -13.79 6.52
CA ASN A 921 6.78 -13.94 6.51
C ASN A 921 7.23 -14.80 7.70
N ILE A 922 8.20 -15.65 7.45
CA ILE A 922 9.03 -16.29 8.49
C ILE A 922 10.46 -16.27 8.00
N THR A 923 11.35 -15.64 8.77
CA THR A 923 12.77 -15.49 8.41
C THR A 923 13.64 -15.95 9.56
N LEU A 924 14.53 -16.89 9.29
CA LEU A 924 15.62 -17.28 10.16
C LEU A 924 16.92 -16.73 9.56
N SER A 925 17.64 -15.92 10.31
CA SER A 925 18.94 -15.39 9.90
C SER A 925 20.01 -15.70 10.93
N TYR A 926 21.25 -15.79 10.46
CA TYR A 926 22.43 -15.97 11.31
C TYR A 926 23.51 -14.95 10.92
N MET A 927 23.90 -14.14 11.87
CA MET A 927 25.02 -13.19 11.73
C MET A 927 26.31 -13.87 12.15
N LEU A 928 27.31 -13.87 11.28
CA LEU A 928 28.60 -14.50 11.55
C LEU A 928 29.34 -13.71 12.63
N PRO A 929 29.92 -14.40 13.64
CA PRO A 929 30.63 -13.72 14.72
C PRO A 929 31.96 -13.10 14.24
N LYS A 930 32.37 -12.00 14.87
CA LYS A 930 33.59 -11.25 14.54
C LYS A 930 34.84 -12.12 14.52
N SER A 931 34.91 -13.18 15.34
CA SER A 931 36.00 -14.16 15.37
C SER A 931 36.18 -14.94 14.06
N VAL A 932 35.11 -15.15 13.31
CA VAL A 932 35.10 -15.76 11.97
C VAL A 932 35.47 -14.71 10.93
N LEU A 933 34.84 -13.53 11.00
CA LEU A 933 35.05 -12.42 10.05
C LEU A 933 36.50 -11.92 10.07
N GLY A 934 37.10 -11.81 11.24
CA GLY A 934 38.51 -11.38 11.39
C GLY A 934 39.53 -12.26 10.65
N LYS A 935 39.18 -13.53 10.37
CA LYS A 935 40.00 -14.42 9.56
C LYS A 935 39.97 -14.10 8.07
N THR A 936 38.90 -13.46 7.59
CA THR A 936 38.72 -13.11 6.16
C THR A 936 39.54 -11.89 5.77
N ARG A 937 39.84 -10.99 6.71
CA ARG A 937 40.56 -9.70 6.53
C ARG A 937 39.89 -8.71 5.58
N VAL A 938 38.74 -9.06 5.05
CA VAL A 938 38.03 -8.32 3.99
C VAL A 938 36.59 -7.99 4.40
N LEU A 939 35.92 -8.91 5.11
CA LEU A 939 34.53 -8.76 5.52
C LEU A 939 34.43 -8.08 6.89
N SER A 940 33.70 -6.97 6.94
CA SER A 940 33.33 -6.30 8.19
C SER A 940 32.06 -6.91 8.82
N SER A 941 31.10 -7.37 7.97
CA SER A 941 29.87 -8.02 8.39
C SER A 941 29.44 -9.08 7.38
N ALA A 942 28.85 -10.18 7.86
CA ALA A 942 28.23 -11.20 7.00
C ALA A 942 27.06 -11.84 7.71
N SER A 943 25.94 -12.02 7.02
CA SER A 943 24.80 -12.79 7.49
C SER A 943 24.22 -13.67 6.37
N VAL A 944 23.66 -14.81 6.79
CA VAL A 944 22.92 -15.70 5.92
C VAL A 944 21.48 -15.80 6.42
N PHE A 945 20.51 -15.96 5.52
CA PHE A 945 19.11 -16.10 5.91
C PHE A 945 18.34 -17.08 5.03
N VAL A 946 17.29 -17.64 5.63
CA VAL A 946 16.24 -18.39 4.93
C VAL A 946 14.92 -17.72 5.27
N THR A 947 14.11 -17.45 4.25
CA THR A 947 12.81 -16.83 4.45
C THR A 947 11.71 -17.56 3.68
N GLY A 948 10.54 -17.66 4.32
CA GLY A 948 9.31 -18.19 3.74
C GLY A 948 8.24 -17.10 3.70
N ARG A 949 7.51 -16.99 2.59
CA ARG A 949 6.43 -16.03 2.39
C ARG A 949 5.13 -16.73 2.06
N ASN A 950 4.01 -16.25 2.62
CA ASN A 950 2.64 -16.75 2.36
C ASN A 950 2.51 -18.28 2.51
N LEU A 951 3.30 -18.91 3.42
CA LEU A 951 3.38 -20.37 3.52
C LEU A 951 2.08 -21.01 3.99
N ILE A 952 1.34 -20.32 4.86
CA ILE A 952 0.11 -20.83 5.47
C ILE A 952 -0.99 -19.78 5.30
N THR A 953 -2.16 -20.20 4.85
CA THR A 953 -3.38 -19.38 4.81
C THR A 953 -4.53 -20.18 5.42
N VAL A 954 -5.18 -19.61 6.42
CA VAL A 954 -6.37 -20.16 7.06
C VAL A 954 -7.57 -19.30 6.64
N THR A 955 -8.53 -19.90 5.95
CA THR A 955 -9.75 -19.25 5.43
C THR A 955 -10.85 -20.27 5.14
N ASN A 956 -12.09 -19.81 5.25
CA ASN A 956 -13.26 -20.55 4.79
C ASN A 956 -13.62 -20.23 3.32
N TYR A 957 -12.97 -19.25 2.72
CA TYR A 957 -13.18 -18.90 1.32
C TYR A 957 -12.80 -20.05 0.39
N THR A 958 -13.69 -20.39 -0.54
CA THR A 958 -13.51 -21.56 -1.43
C THR A 958 -12.87 -21.22 -2.77
N GLY A 959 -12.86 -19.93 -3.16
CA GLY A 959 -12.20 -19.47 -4.38
C GLY A 959 -10.67 -19.49 -4.30
N GLN A 960 -9.99 -18.90 -5.28
CA GLN A 960 -8.54 -18.98 -5.43
C GLN A 960 -7.76 -18.32 -4.29
N ASP A 961 -8.11 -17.09 -3.91
CA ASP A 961 -7.43 -16.35 -2.83
C ASP A 961 -8.37 -15.31 -2.19
N PRO A 962 -8.47 -15.23 -0.84
CA PRO A 962 -9.32 -14.24 -0.16
C PRO A 962 -8.70 -12.82 -0.12
N GLU A 963 -7.40 -12.69 -0.40
CA GLU A 963 -6.66 -11.42 -0.29
C GLU A 963 -6.71 -10.63 -1.60
N VAL A 964 -7.88 -10.12 -1.92
CA VAL A 964 -8.09 -9.25 -3.09
C VAL A 964 -8.77 -7.95 -2.69
N ASN A 965 -8.44 -6.85 -3.36
CA ASN A 965 -9.10 -5.56 -3.23
C ASN A 965 -10.10 -5.35 -4.37
N ALA A 966 -11.03 -6.28 -4.50
CA ALA A 966 -12.08 -6.27 -5.52
C ALA A 966 -13.42 -6.71 -4.91
N ASN A 967 -14.52 -6.54 -5.65
CA ASN A 967 -15.85 -7.01 -5.23
C ASN A 967 -16.04 -8.50 -5.50
N LEU A 968 -15.31 -9.05 -6.47
CA LEU A 968 -15.38 -10.43 -6.86
C LEU A 968 -14.00 -10.99 -7.25
N THR A 969 -13.85 -12.30 -7.14
CA THR A 969 -12.74 -13.05 -7.76
C THR A 969 -13.21 -13.71 -9.04
N TYR A 970 -12.33 -13.78 -10.02
CA TYR A 970 -12.66 -14.28 -11.33
C TYR A 970 -11.38 -14.57 -12.14
N GLY A 971 -10.98 -15.81 -12.21
CA GLY A 971 -9.92 -16.32 -13.09
C GLY A 971 -8.60 -15.55 -13.10
N GLY A 972 -8.21 -14.89 -12.01
CA GLY A 972 -6.97 -14.10 -11.91
C GLY A 972 -5.73 -14.97 -11.70
N ASN A 973 -4.54 -14.37 -11.74
CA ASN A 973 -3.31 -15.03 -11.30
C ASN A 973 -3.32 -15.13 -9.77
N PRO A 974 -3.36 -16.35 -9.20
CA PRO A 974 -3.43 -16.54 -7.76
C PRO A 974 -2.13 -16.16 -7.07
N ASN A 975 -2.22 -15.77 -5.79
CA ASN A 975 -1.06 -15.46 -4.98
C ASN A 975 -0.11 -16.64 -4.83
N THR A 976 1.17 -16.31 -4.60
CA THR A 976 2.27 -17.29 -4.49
C THR A 976 2.73 -17.46 -3.05
N LYS A 977 3.14 -18.68 -2.68
CA LYS A 977 4.05 -18.94 -1.58
C LYS A 977 5.47 -19.07 -2.10
N GLN A 978 6.45 -18.56 -1.32
CA GLN A 978 7.84 -18.52 -1.75
C GLN A 978 8.75 -18.96 -0.60
N VAL A 979 9.81 -19.71 -0.94
CA VAL A 979 10.94 -19.95 -0.03
C VAL A 979 12.20 -19.42 -0.69
N SER A 980 13.00 -18.66 0.05
CA SER A 980 14.22 -18.04 -0.46
C SER A 980 15.36 -18.19 0.54
N VAL A 981 16.59 -18.26 0.01
CA VAL A 981 17.84 -18.19 0.77
C VAL A 981 18.63 -16.99 0.31
N GLY A 982 19.40 -16.38 1.19
CA GLY A 982 20.21 -15.23 0.81
C GLY A 982 21.35 -14.94 1.77
N VAL A 983 22.18 -14.00 1.32
CA VAL A 983 23.37 -13.53 2.05
C VAL A 983 23.43 -12.01 2.01
N ASN A 984 23.89 -11.40 3.11
CA ASN A 984 24.25 -9.99 3.17
C ASN A 984 25.70 -9.90 3.61
N LEU A 985 26.54 -9.23 2.83
CA LEU A 985 27.98 -9.09 3.06
C LEU A 985 28.34 -7.61 3.06
N THR A 986 29.19 -7.17 3.99
CA THR A 986 29.77 -5.83 4.01
C THR A 986 31.30 -5.96 4.09
N PHE A 987 32.00 -5.22 3.22
CA PHE A 987 33.45 -5.24 3.07
C PHE A 987 34.08 -4.00 3.66
#